data_35df77a21f2614e6ae4ee21970fdd7e1
#
_entry.id   35df77a21f2614e6ae4ee21970fdd7e1
#
_cell.length_a   1.000
_cell.length_b   1.000
_cell.length_c   1.000
_cell.angle_alpha   90.00
_cell.angle_beta   90.00
_cell.angle_gamma   90.00
#
_symmetry.space_group_name_H-M   'P 1'
#
loop_
_entity.id
_entity.type
_entity.pdbx_description
1 polymer ?
#
loop_
_entity_poly.entity_id
_entity_poly.type
_entity_poly.pdbx_seq_one_letter_code
_entity_poly.pdbx_strand_id
1 'polypeptide(L)'
;MSKQPYELPDFYVPYPARISPHLEGARAHSKAWAHEFDMIDVPQAGKAIWDERDFDSHDYALLCAYTHPDATGPALDLVTDWYVWVFYFDDHFLELYKKTQDLAGAKAYLDRLPLFMPVEGPITETPDNPVERGLVDLWNRTVPSMSPGWRQRFVGTTEALLAESLWELTNISTGRIANPIEYVEMRRKVGGAPWSANLVEYAVNAEVPVEIAHTRPMQVLSDTFSDSVHLRNDLFSYQREVETEGEVNNGVLVVERFLGCPPQQAADLVNDILTSRLHQFENTAVTEIPPLLAEHQIDPQGQLDVLAYVKGLQDWQSGGHEWHLRSSRYMNKGGKAALGGPTGLGTSAARILSSLISTAPFRVRSHSFAPHPVGPTPMPEFYLPYAAKLNPHLETARANLLAWGDRVGITDGVIWDAEMLKGFDLPLCAAGINPDATPDELDLASGWLAWGTYADDYYPVVFGRTKDMAGAKATTQRLSEFMPIDGPITQVPANGLERSLADLWVRTAGPMTVEDRRTFRAAVDTMTESWLWELANQFQNRIPDPVDYIEMRRRTFGSDLTMSLCRIGHGRSVPPAIYRSRVVRAMENSAADYACLLNDVFSYQKEIQFEGEFHNAVMVVQNFLGCDRDAALAMVNNLMTARMQQFEQLVTVGLPTMFDDFGLADDVRQTLLGYAGELQNWMSGILVWHRGCDRYDEPSLLRRAGKPLSEPVKTFRIPHGATGPGTSAAKTYQLAGTRRMDGAR
;
A
#
# COMPACT_ATOMS: atom_id res chain seq x y z
N MET A 1 -6.58 -17.23 -36.35
CA MET A 1 -6.17 -16.87 -34.99
C MET A 1 -5.06 -15.84 -35.09
N SER A 2 -5.24 -14.66 -34.51
CA SER A 2 -4.18 -13.65 -34.46
C SER A 2 -2.99 -14.22 -33.69
N LYS A 3 -1.78 -13.76 -34.02
CA LYS A 3 -0.57 -14.10 -33.28
C LYS A 3 -0.64 -13.41 -31.91
N GLN A 4 -0.32 -14.10 -30.83
CA GLN A 4 -0.21 -13.44 -29.52
C GLN A 4 0.74 -12.23 -29.59
N PRO A 5 0.43 -11.10 -28.95
CA PRO A 5 1.24 -9.88 -29.03
C PRO A 5 2.62 -10.05 -28.41
N TYR A 6 2.77 -10.98 -27.46
CA TYR A 6 4.05 -11.37 -26.83
C TYR A 6 4.02 -12.84 -26.40
N GLU A 7 5.17 -13.37 -26.08
CA GLU A 7 5.30 -14.67 -25.45
C GLU A 7 5.09 -14.51 -23.92
N LEU A 8 4.32 -15.42 -23.32
CA LEU A 8 4.10 -15.37 -21.87
C LEU A 8 5.44 -15.53 -21.13
N PRO A 9 5.73 -14.65 -20.15
CA PRO A 9 6.97 -14.75 -19.38
C PRO A 9 7.00 -16.02 -18.51
N ASP A 10 8.18 -16.37 -18.00
CA ASP A 10 8.32 -17.39 -16.99
C ASP A 10 7.83 -16.88 -15.63
N PHE A 11 6.68 -17.38 -15.18
CA PHE A 11 6.06 -16.96 -13.93
C PHE A 11 6.73 -17.56 -12.71
N TYR A 12 6.94 -16.75 -11.68
CA TYR A 12 7.27 -17.25 -10.36
C TYR A 12 6.01 -17.77 -9.68
N VAL A 13 5.91 -19.08 -9.47
CA VAL A 13 4.79 -19.73 -8.79
C VAL A 13 5.35 -20.63 -7.69
N PRO A 14 5.53 -20.09 -6.45
CA PRO A 14 6.28 -20.78 -5.39
C PRO A 14 5.49 -21.90 -4.71
N TYR A 15 4.16 -21.97 -4.93
CA TYR A 15 3.28 -22.93 -4.27
C TYR A 15 2.78 -23.98 -5.25
N PRO A 16 2.61 -25.26 -4.83
CA PRO A 16 2.04 -26.27 -5.71
C PRO A 16 0.54 -26.04 -5.90
N ALA A 17 0.08 -26.15 -7.13
CA ALA A 17 -1.35 -26.16 -7.39
C ALA A 17 -1.96 -27.48 -6.91
N ARG A 18 -3.11 -27.39 -6.26
CA ARG A 18 -3.92 -28.52 -5.79
C ARG A 18 -5.33 -28.36 -6.31
N ILE A 19 -6.05 -29.44 -6.46
CA ILE A 19 -7.43 -29.40 -6.96
C ILE A 19 -8.37 -30.06 -5.96
N SER A 20 -9.54 -29.45 -5.76
CA SER A 20 -10.57 -30.00 -4.89
C SER A 20 -11.18 -31.28 -5.48
N PRO A 21 -11.44 -32.31 -4.66
CA PRO A 21 -12.13 -33.52 -5.11
C PRO A 21 -13.62 -33.24 -5.45
N HIS A 22 -14.16 -32.07 -5.13
CA HIS A 22 -15.56 -31.71 -5.32
C HIS A 22 -15.84 -30.98 -6.66
N LEU A 23 -14.86 -30.90 -7.57
CA LEU A 23 -14.96 -30.19 -8.85
C LEU A 23 -16.22 -30.52 -9.65
N GLU A 24 -16.50 -31.83 -9.86
CA GLU A 24 -17.64 -32.25 -10.70
C GLU A 24 -18.98 -31.88 -10.08
N GLY A 25 -19.07 -31.90 -8.73
CA GLY A 25 -20.25 -31.41 -8.00
C GLY A 25 -20.45 -29.93 -8.23
N ALA A 26 -19.39 -29.13 -8.07
CA ALA A 26 -19.41 -27.69 -8.26
C ALA A 26 -19.76 -27.28 -9.70
N ARG A 27 -19.25 -27.98 -10.72
CA ARG A 27 -19.65 -27.76 -12.12
C ARG A 27 -21.14 -27.94 -12.34
N ALA A 28 -21.71 -29.06 -11.85
CA ALA A 28 -23.13 -29.34 -11.99
C ALA A 28 -24.00 -28.32 -11.22
N HIS A 29 -23.58 -27.99 -9.97
CA HIS A 29 -24.28 -27.06 -9.11
C HIS A 29 -24.30 -25.63 -9.70
N SER A 30 -23.13 -25.09 -10.03
CA SER A 30 -23.02 -23.70 -10.50
C SER A 30 -23.69 -23.46 -11.85
N LYS A 31 -23.69 -24.48 -12.73
CA LYS A 31 -24.45 -24.40 -13.99
C LYS A 31 -25.96 -24.36 -13.73
N ALA A 32 -26.47 -25.20 -12.83
CA ALA A 32 -27.89 -25.18 -12.44
C ALA A 32 -28.27 -23.84 -11.80
N TRP A 33 -27.42 -23.32 -10.94
CA TRP A 33 -27.58 -22.02 -10.27
C TRP A 33 -27.60 -20.87 -11.31
N ALA A 34 -26.68 -20.84 -12.26
CA ALA A 34 -26.64 -19.81 -13.31
C ALA A 34 -27.87 -19.82 -14.22
N HIS A 35 -28.44 -21.01 -14.51
CA HIS A 35 -29.73 -21.12 -15.19
C HIS A 35 -30.90 -20.62 -14.34
N GLU A 36 -30.94 -20.96 -13.04
CA GLU A 36 -31.99 -20.52 -12.11
C GLU A 36 -32.09 -18.98 -12.03
N PHE A 37 -30.92 -18.30 -12.11
CA PHE A 37 -30.87 -16.83 -12.05
C PHE A 37 -30.81 -16.13 -13.43
N ASP A 38 -31.20 -16.82 -14.50
CA ASP A 38 -31.31 -16.25 -15.88
C ASP A 38 -29.98 -15.69 -16.43
N MET A 39 -28.84 -16.27 -16.07
CA MET A 39 -27.52 -15.81 -16.54
C MET A 39 -27.10 -16.48 -17.87
N ILE A 40 -27.64 -17.65 -18.19
CA ILE A 40 -27.31 -18.42 -19.38
C ILE A 40 -28.50 -18.41 -20.34
N ASP A 41 -28.27 -18.12 -21.62
CA ASP A 41 -29.25 -18.14 -22.72
C ASP A 41 -30.44 -17.18 -22.57
N VAL A 42 -30.41 -16.27 -21.58
CA VAL A 42 -31.49 -15.30 -21.35
C VAL A 42 -31.04 -13.90 -21.78
N PRO A 43 -31.71 -13.29 -22.78
CA PRO A 43 -31.32 -11.98 -23.27
C PRO A 43 -31.50 -10.87 -22.22
N GLN A 44 -30.46 -10.06 -22.02
CA GLN A 44 -30.51 -8.81 -21.27
C GLN A 44 -30.44 -7.66 -22.28
N ALA A 45 -31.40 -6.73 -22.24
CA ALA A 45 -31.53 -5.65 -23.21
C ALA A 45 -31.48 -6.15 -24.70
N GLY A 46 -31.98 -7.36 -24.95
CA GLY A 46 -32.04 -7.95 -26.29
C GLY A 46 -30.81 -8.76 -26.70
N LYS A 47 -29.82 -8.94 -25.83
CA LYS A 47 -28.59 -9.72 -26.08
C LYS A 47 -28.33 -10.71 -24.95
N ALA A 48 -28.06 -11.98 -25.28
CA ALA A 48 -27.56 -12.93 -24.29
C ALA A 48 -26.11 -12.55 -23.89
N ILE A 49 -25.86 -12.45 -22.60
CA ILE A 49 -24.51 -12.17 -22.08
C ILE A 49 -23.65 -13.42 -22.22
N TRP A 50 -24.16 -14.56 -21.75
CA TRP A 50 -23.53 -15.86 -21.93
C TRP A 50 -24.49 -16.84 -22.62
N ASP A 51 -23.94 -17.69 -23.48
CA ASP A 51 -24.56 -18.94 -23.88
C ASP A 51 -24.01 -20.11 -23.06
N GLU A 52 -24.62 -21.30 -23.19
CA GLU A 52 -24.18 -22.48 -22.47
C GLU A 52 -22.76 -22.88 -22.83
N ARG A 53 -22.33 -22.68 -24.08
CA ARG A 53 -20.99 -22.99 -24.55
C ARG A 53 -19.93 -22.05 -23.94
N ASP A 54 -20.27 -20.76 -23.81
CA ASP A 54 -19.37 -19.79 -23.18
C ASP A 54 -19.17 -20.18 -21.72
N PHE A 55 -20.25 -20.46 -20.98
CA PHE A 55 -20.19 -20.88 -19.58
C PHE A 55 -19.32 -22.13 -19.40
N ASP A 56 -19.57 -23.19 -20.20
CA ASP A 56 -18.81 -24.45 -20.09
C ASP A 56 -17.34 -24.25 -20.44
N SER A 57 -17.01 -23.39 -21.39
CA SER A 57 -15.63 -23.17 -21.83
C SER A 57 -14.80 -22.29 -20.89
N HIS A 58 -15.45 -21.42 -20.12
CA HIS A 58 -14.80 -20.60 -19.10
C HIS A 58 -14.46 -21.41 -17.85
N ASP A 59 -15.30 -22.37 -17.48
CA ASP A 59 -15.11 -23.36 -16.41
C ASP A 59 -14.73 -22.69 -15.06
N TYR A 60 -15.63 -21.87 -14.51
CA TYR A 60 -15.41 -21.18 -13.25
C TYR A 60 -15.32 -22.15 -12.05
N ALA A 61 -15.99 -23.30 -12.13
CA ALA A 61 -15.86 -24.37 -11.13
C ALA A 61 -14.41 -24.91 -11.07
N LEU A 62 -13.72 -24.99 -12.21
CA LEU A 62 -12.30 -25.37 -12.25
C LEU A 62 -11.42 -24.31 -11.57
N LEU A 63 -11.72 -23.01 -11.77
CA LEU A 63 -11.06 -21.93 -11.04
C LEU A 63 -11.20 -22.16 -9.53
N CYS A 64 -12.44 -22.30 -9.05
CA CYS A 64 -12.71 -22.43 -7.62
C CYS A 64 -12.12 -23.74 -7.03
N ALA A 65 -12.16 -24.85 -7.77
CA ALA A 65 -11.57 -26.11 -7.33
C ALA A 65 -10.05 -26.03 -7.18
N TYR A 66 -9.36 -25.23 -8.02
CA TYR A 66 -7.93 -24.98 -7.89
C TYR A 66 -7.61 -23.95 -6.80
N THR A 67 -8.40 -22.91 -6.67
CA THR A 67 -8.13 -21.80 -5.74
C THR A 67 -8.57 -22.10 -4.31
N HIS A 68 -9.52 -23.03 -4.12
CA HIS A 68 -10.06 -23.44 -2.82
C HIS A 68 -10.02 -24.96 -2.64
N PRO A 69 -8.83 -25.60 -2.75
CA PRO A 69 -8.72 -27.06 -2.81
C PRO A 69 -9.16 -27.77 -1.53
N ASP A 70 -9.14 -27.09 -0.39
CA ASP A 70 -9.51 -27.62 0.93
C ASP A 70 -10.96 -27.29 1.32
N ALA A 71 -11.73 -26.58 0.48
CA ALA A 71 -13.14 -26.30 0.73
C ALA A 71 -13.98 -27.58 0.75
N THR A 72 -14.95 -27.65 1.64
CA THR A 72 -15.99 -28.71 1.62
C THR A 72 -16.86 -28.57 0.36
N GLY A 73 -17.55 -29.64 -0.05
CA GLY A 73 -18.45 -29.59 -1.22
C GLY A 73 -19.42 -28.39 -1.19
N PRO A 74 -20.24 -28.24 -0.13
CA PRO A 74 -21.17 -27.11 -0.02
C PRO A 74 -20.48 -25.72 0.00
N ALA A 75 -19.29 -25.62 0.59
CA ALA A 75 -18.53 -24.36 0.59
C ALA A 75 -17.99 -24.07 -0.81
N LEU A 76 -17.49 -25.07 -1.53
CA LEU A 76 -17.02 -24.91 -2.90
C LEU A 76 -18.17 -24.51 -3.84
N ASP A 77 -19.35 -25.11 -3.68
CA ASP A 77 -20.54 -24.77 -4.46
C ASP A 77 -20.89 -23.27 -4.27
N LEU A 78 -20.99 -22.78 -3.05
CA LEU A 78 -21.32 -21.38 -2.77
C LEU A 78 -20.21 -20.42 -3.27
N VAL A 79 -18.94 -20.74 -3.05
CA VAL A 79 -17.83 -19.94 -3.56
C VAL A 79 -17.84 -19.92 -5.09
N THR A 80 -18.13 -21.06 -5.74
CA THR A 80 -18.23 -21.10 -7.21
C THR A 80 -19.37 -20.21 -7.72
N ASP A 81 -20.54 -20.22 -7.05
CA ASP A 81 -21.66 -19.32 -7.41
C ASP A 81 -21.27 -17.84 -7.29
N TRP A 82 -20.50 -17.46 -6.26
CA TRP A 82 -19.93 -16.11 -6.13
C TRP A 82 -19.01 -15.73 -7.29
N TYR A 83 -18.16 -16.66 -7.75
CA TYR A 83 -17.28 -16.40 -8.91
C TYR A 83 -18.07 -16.36 -10.22
N VAL A 84 -19.08 -17.22 -10.40
CA VAL A 84 -20.00 -17.12 -11.54
C VAL A 84 -20.68 -15.74 -11.55
N TRP A 85 -21.15 -15.27 -10.38
CA TRP A 85 -21.79 -13.97 -10.24
C TRP A 85 -20.87 -12.82 -10.63
N VAL A 86 -19.63 -12.79 -10.13
CA VAL A 86 -18.72 -11.67 -10.39
C VAL A 86 -18.28 -11.61 -11.84
N PHE A 87 -18.02 -12.75 -12.49
CA PHE A 87 -17.70 -12.78 -13.92
C PHE A 87 -18.90 -12.45 -14.80
N TYR A 88 -20.11 -12.88 -14.40
CA TYR A 88 -21.33 -12.48 -15.10
C TYR A 88 -21.60 -10.97 -14.93
N PHE A 89 -21.39 -10.43 -13.73
CA PHE A 89 -21.48 -8.99 -13.49
C PHE A 89 -20.55 -8.21 -14.42
N ASP A 90 -19.28 -8.61 -14.52
CA ASP A 90 -18.28 -7.94 -15.36
C ASP A 90 -18.67 -7.97 -16.85
N ASP A 91 -19.01 -9.14 -17.39
CA ASP A 91 -19.42 -9.27 -18.78
C ASP A 91 -20.80 -8.57 -19.06
N HIS A 92 -21.72 -8.56 -18.09
CA HIS A 92 -22.98 -7.79 -18.17
C HIS A 92 -22.71 -6.28 -18.16
N PHE A 93 -21.83 -5.81 -17.30
CA PHE A 93 -21.43 -4.41 -17.21
C PHE A 93 -20.69 -3.95 -18.50
N LEU A 94 -19.83 -4.80 -19.04
CA LEU A 94 -19.14 -4.57 -20.31
C LEU A 94 -20.16 -4.36 -21.46
N GLU A 95 -21.11 -5.26 -21.60
CA GLU A 95 -22.07 -5.23 -22.72
C GLU A 95 -23.06 -4.07 -22.61
N LEU A 96 -23.57 -3.77 -21.44
CA LEU A 96 -24.61 -2.76 -21.26
C LEU A 96 -24.08 -1.34 -21.07
N TYR A 97 -22.90 -1.20 -20.45
CA TYR A 97 -22.40 0.12 -20.04
C TYR A 97 -21.03 0.48 -20.62
N LYS A 98 -20.04 -0.43 -20.62
CA LYS A 98 -18.71 -0.11 -21.18
C LYS A 98 -18.76 0.11 -22.67
N LYS A 99 -19.40 -0.79 -23.44
CA LYS A 99 -19.55 -0.68 -24.90
C LYS A 99 -20.43 0.49 -25.35
N THR A 100 -21.42 0.85 -24.56
CA THR A 100 -22.33 1.97 -24.82
C THR A 100 -21.81 3.31 -24.31
N GLN A 101 -20.80 3.28 -23.43
CA GLN A 101 -20.24 4.43 -22.71
C GLN A 101 -21.31 5.20 -21.89
N ASP A 102 -22.31 4.51 -21.37
CA ASP A 102 -23.38 5.08 -20.56
C ASP A 102 -22.95 5.22 -19.09
N LEU A 103 -22.24 6.29 -18.77
CA LEU A 103 -21.79 6.61 -17.41
C LEU A 103 -22.95 6.81 -16.43
N ALA A 104 -24.04 7.43 -16.86
CA ALA A 104 -25.17 7.72 -15.96
C ALA A 104 -25.95 6.44 -15.61
N GLY A 105 -26.22 5.61 -16.61
CA GLY A 105 -26.85 4.31 -16.39
C GLY A 105 -25.96 3.37 -15.59
N ALA A 106 -24.65 3.36 -15.87
CA ALA A 106 -23.68 2.60 -15.10
C ALA A 106 -23.67 2.98 -13.62
N LYS A 107 -23.63 4.28 -13.31
CA LYS A 107 -23.68 4.77 -11.92
C LYS A 107 -24.96 4.35 -11.22
N ALA A 108 -26.12 4.58 -11.84
CA ALA A 108 -27.40 4.21 -11.26
C ALA A 108 -27.51 2.70 -10.98
N TYR A 109 -26.96 1.87 -11.88
CA TYR A 109 -26.91 0.42 -11.72
C TYR A 109 -26.00 0.01 -10.56
N LEU A 110 -24.78 0.56 -10.48
CA LEU A 110 -23.81 0.24 -9.44
C LEU A 110 -24.27 0.70 -8.05
N ASP A 111 -24.93 1.87 -7.95
CA ASP A 111 -25.43 2.42 -6.69
C ASP A 111 -26.55 1.54 -6.06
N ARG A 112 -27.21 0.68 -6.86
CA ARG A 112 -28.23 -0.25 -6.36
C ARG A 112 -27.67 -1.51 -5.69
N LEU A 113 -26.54 -2.03 -6.18
CA LEU A 113 -26.02 -3.33 -5.74
C LEU A 113 -25.71 -3.42 -4.24
N PRO A 114 -25.13 -2.40 -3.56
CA PRO A 114 -24.92 -2.43 -2.12
C PRO A 114 -26.21 -2.60 -1.29
N LEU A 115 -27.36 -2.21 -1.81
CA LEU A 115 -28.65 -2.34 -1.13
C LEU A 115 -29.05 -3.80 -0.89
N PHE A 116 -28.47 -4.73 -1.65
CA PHE A 116 -28.67 -6.17 -1.52
C PHE A 116 -27.68 -6.85 -0.57
N MET A 117 -26.79 -6.07 0.08
CA MET A 117 -25.78 -6.58 1.02
C MET A 117 -25.83 -5.85 2.38
N PRO A 118 -26.98 -5.80 3.08
CA PRO A 118 -27.02 -5.15 4.38
C PRO A 118 -26.16 -5.92 5.40
N VAL A 119 -25.27 -5.21 6.13
CA VAL A 119 -24.46 -5.82 7.21
C VAL A 119 -25.35 -6.37 8.32
N GLU A 120 -26.43 -5.63 8.62
CA GLU A 120 -27.44 -5.98 9.62
C GLU A 120 -28.86 -5.89 9.02
N GLY A 121 -29.73 -6.74 9.47
CA GLY A 121 -31.15 -6.76 9.04
C GLY A 121 -31.37 -7.48 7.70
N PRO A 122 -32.65 -7.51 7.24
CA PRO A 122 -33.01 -8.15 5.98
C PRO A 122 -32.80 -7.25 4.78
N ILE A 123 -32.66 -7.85 3.59
CA ILE A 123 -32.75 -7.15 2.31
C ILE A 123 -34.19 -6.64 2.13
N THR A 124 -34.34 -5.35 1.84
CA THR A 124 -35.67 -4.69 1.67
C THR A 124 -35.96 -4.35 0.21
N GLU A 125 -34.94 -4.24 -0.62
CA GLU A 125 -35.08 -3.90 -2.03
C GLU A 125 -35.48 -5.12 -2.87
N THR A 126 -36.22 -4.84 -3.94
CA THR A 126 -36.63 -5.89 -4.91
C THR A 126 -35.63 -5.94 -6.05
N PRO A 127 -35.07 -7.14 -6.34
CA PRO A 127 -34.10 -7.28 -7.44
C PRO A 127 -34.80 -7.28 -8.81
N ASP A 128 -34.25 -6.53 -9.78
CA ASP A 128 -34.83 -6.33 -11.12
C ASP A 128 -34.14 -7.13 -12.24
N ASN A 129 -32.91 -7.57 -12.03
CA ASN A 129 -32.08 -8.20 -13.07
C ASN A 129 -31.33 -9.43 -12.54
N PRO A 130 -30.73 -10.26 -13.41
CA PRO A 130 -30.01 -11.46 -12.98
C PRO A 130 -28.92 -11.23 -11.96
N VAL A 131 -28.16 -10.12 -12.09
CA VAL A 131 -27.06 -9.79 -11.16
C VAL A 131 -27.61 -9.49 -9.77
N GLU A 132 -28.65 -8.68 -9.66
CA GLU A 132 -29.30 -8.37 -8.38
C GLU A 132 -29.93 -9.62 -7.75
N ARG A 133 -30.62 -10.47 -8.55
CA ARG A 133 -31.22 -11.72 -8.02
C ARG A 133 -30.17 -12.70 -7.51
N GLY A 134 -29.10 -12.89 -8.26
CA GLY A 134 -27.99 -13.72 -7.83
C GLY A 134 -27.33 -13.20 -6.56
N LEU A 135 -27.13 -11.87 -6.45
CA LEU A 135 -26.57 -11.24 -5.26
C LEU A 135 -27.42 -11.45 -4.01
N VAL A 136 -28.74 -11.34 -4.14
CA VAL A 136 -29.69 -11.61 -3.04
C VAL A 136 -29.58 -13.06 -2.53
N ASP A 137 -29.53 -14.04 -3.43
CA ASP A 137 -29.35 -15.45 -3.07
C ASP A 137 -28.01 -15.68 -2.36
N LEU A 138 -26.94 -15.22 -2.97
CA LEU A 138 -25.57 -15.38 -2.44
C LEU A 138 -25.42 -14.75 -1.06
N TRP A 139 -25.93 -13.53 -0.88
CA TRP A 139 -25.87 -12.85 0.41
C TRP A 139 -26.60 -13.61 1.51
N ASN A 140 -27.85 -14.03 1.23
CA ASN A 140 -28.66 -14.78 2.18
C ASN A 140 -28.04 -16.14 2.57
N ARG A 141 -27.31 -16.79 1.66
CA ARG A 141 -26.62 -18.06 1.92
C ARG A 141 -25.29 -17.86 2.68
N THR A 142 -24.64 -16.73 2.51
CA THR A 142 -23.29 -16.46 3.10
C THR A 142 -23.39 -15.90 4.52
N VAL A 143 -24.29 -14.93 4.74
CA VAL A 143 -24.40 -14.17 5.99
C VAL A 143 -24.59 -15.02 7.26
N PRO A 144 -25.41 -16.11 7.28
CA PRO A 144 -25.67 -16.85 8.51
C PRO A 144 -24.45 -17.46 9.17
N SER A 145 -23.40 -17.75 8.39
CA SER A 145 -22.18 -18.42 8.88
C SER A 145 -21.03 -17.47 9.22
N MET A 146 -21.17 -16.17 8.94
CA MET A 146 -20.07 -15.21 9.06
C MET A 146 -20.35 -14.13 10.11
N SER A 147 -19.29 -13.67 10.79
CA SER A 147 -19.39 -12.62 11.81
C SER A 147 -19.78 -11.24 11.21
N PRO A 148 -20.34 -10.32 12.01
CA PRO A 148 -20.59 -8.94 11.57
C PRO A 148 -19.31 -8.23 11.08
N GLY A 149 -18.17 -8.51 11.69
CA GLY A 149 -16.89 -7.93 11.29
C GLY A 149 -16.46 -8.38 9.88
N TRP A 150 -16.60 -9.68 9.59
CA TRP A 150 -16.35 -10.20 8.24
C TRP A 150 -17.35 -9.61 7.22
N ARG A 151 -18.65 -9.56 7.55
CA ARG A 151 -19.67 -8.98 6.67
C ARG A 151 -19.32 -7.55 6.27
N GLN A 152 -18.91 -6.74 7.24
CA GLN A 152 -18.50 -5.35 6.98
C GLN A 152 -17.29 -5.26 6.04
N ARG A 153 -16.27 -6.11 6.22
CA ARG A 153 -15.12 -6.18 5.32
C ARG A 153 -15.54 -6.61 3.91
N PHE A 154 -16.39 -7.63 3.79
CA PHE A 154 -16.83 -8.15 2.51
C PHE A 154 -17.72 -7.16 1.74
N VAL A 155 -18.63 -6.46 2.43
CA VAL A 155 -19.38 -5.34 1.85
C VAL A 155 -18.44 -4.26 1.34
N GLY A 156 -17.49 -3.82 2.16
CA GLY A 156 -16.53 -2.77 1.78
C GLY A 156 -15.68 -3.14 0.56
N THR A 157 -15.22 -4.40 0.44
CA THR A 157 -14.47 -4.87 -0.73
C THR A 157 -15.34 -5.02 -1.97
N THR A 158 -16.61 -5.37 -1.80
CA THR A 158 -17.59 -5.40 -2.91
C THR A 158 -17.94 -3.99 -3.38
N GLU A 159 -18.19 -3.06 -2.47
CA GLU A 159 -18.41 -1.64 -2.82
C GLU A 159 -17.21 -1.03 -3.56
N ALA A 160 -15.99 -1.37 -3.15
CA ALA A 160 -14.78 -0.94 -3.84
C ALA A 160 -14.72 -1.49 -5.28
N LEU A 161 -15.00 -2.78 -5.47
CA LEU A 161 -15.10 -3.41 -6.80
C LEU A 161 -16.10 -2.64 -7.69
N LEU A 162 -17.29 -2.36 -7.17
CA LEU A 162 -18.36 -1.68 -7.92
C LEU A 162 -17.99 -0.23 -8.25
N ALA A 163 -17.53 0.53 -7.27
CA ALA A 163 -17.17 1.94 -7.45
C ALA A 163 -16.02 2.13 -8.46
N GLU A 164 -15.06 1.21 -8.47
CA GLU A 164 -13.91 1.33 -9.36
C GLU A 164 -14.19 0.81 -10.78
N SER A 165 -15.26 0.04 -11.00
CA SER A 165 -15.77 -0.26 -12.35
C SER A 165 -16.19 1.02 -13.07
N LEU A 166 -16.66 2.04 -12.36
CA LEU A 166 -16.95 3.35 -12.91
C LEU A 166 -15.67 4.12 -13.30
N TRP A 167 -14.58 3.93 -12.56
CA TRP A 167 -13.27 4.48 -12.92
C TRP A 167 -12.74 3.88 -14.23
N GLU A 168 -12.86 2.58 -14.43
CA GLU A 168 -12.52 1.93 -15.71
C GLU A 168 -13.33 2.52 -16.86
N LEU A 169 -14.66 2.59 -16.73
CA LEU A 169 -15.53 3.16 -17.73
C LEU A 169 -15.18 4.62 -18.06
N THR A 170 -14.81 5.41 -17.04
CA THR A 170 -14.36 6.79 -17.23
C THR A 170 -13.06 6.86 -18.04
N ASN A 171 -12.10 5.98 -17.77
CA ASN A 171 -10.86 5.89 -18.53
C ASN A 171 -11.12 5.49 -19.99
N ILE A 172 -11.98 4.49 -20.23
CA ILE A 172 -12.37 4.06 -21.59
C ILE A 172 -13.02 5.22 -22.35
N SER A 173 -14.01 5.89 -21.75
CA SER A 173 -14.76 6.96 -22.42
C SER A 173 -13.90 8.19 -22.75
N THR A 174 -12.84 8.43 -21.98
CA THR A 174 -11.90 9.54 -22.21
C THR A 174 -10.63 9.12 -22.96
N GLY A 175 -10.45 7.81 -23.22
CA GLY A 175 -9.21 7.27 -23.80
C GLY A 175 -7.98 7.45 -22.90
N ARG A 176 -8.18 7.59 -21.58
CA ARG A 176 -7.12 7.83 -20.61
C ARG A 176 -6.47 6.53 -20.17
N ILE A 177 -5.15 6.47 -20.23
CA ILE A 177 -4.36 5.40 -19.62
C ILE A 177 -3.78 5.92 -18.33
N ALA A 178 -4.00 5.20 -17.22
CA ALA A 178 -3.49 5.55 -15.91
C ALA A 178 -1.96 5.47 -15.86
N ASN A 179 -1.32 6.20 -14.92
CA ASN A 179 0.09 5.98 -14.64
C ASN A 179 0.29 4.70 -13.82
N PRO A 180 1.51 4.11 -13.77
CA PRO A 180 1.74 2.83 -13.11
C PRO A 180 1.37 2.79 -11.62
N ILE A 181 1.56 3.90 -10.89
CA ILE A 181 1.22 3.97 -9.45
C ILE A 181 -0.29 3.96 -9.26
N GLU A 182 -1.00 4.83 -9.96
CA GLU A 182 -2.47 4.86 -9.95
C GLU A 182 -3.05 3.52 -10.38
N TYR A 183 -2.47 2.92 -11.44
CA TYR A 183 -2.97 1.66 -11.97
C TYR A 183 -2.96 0.54 -10.92
N VAL A 184 -1.85 0.33 -10.24
CA VAL A 184 -1.75 -0.72 -9.22
C VAL A 184 -2.73 -0.45 -8.07
N GLU A 185 -2.84 0.79 -7.59
CA GLU A 185 -3.79 1.17 -6.53
C GLU A 185 -5.25 0.89 -6.89
N MET A 186 -5.63 1.19 -8.13
CA MET A 186 -7.00 1.05 -8.60
C MET A 186 -7.32 -0.39 -9.01
N ARG A 187 -6.36 -1.06 -9.64
CA ARG A 187 -6.52 -2.44 -10.11
C ARG A 187 -6.81 -3.43 -8.98
N ARG A 188 -6.22 -3.22 -7.80
CA ARG A 188 -6.55 -4.01 -6.61
C ARG A 188 -8.04 -4.02 -6.30
N LYS A 189 -8.69 -2.89 -6.45
CA LYS A 189 -10.10 -2.70 -6.11
C LYS A 189 -10.99 -3.26 -7.20
N VAL A 190 -10.79 -2.82 -8.42
CA VAL A 190 -11.62 -3.14 -9.57
C VAL A 190 -11.63 -4.62 -9.93
N GLY A 191 -10.52 -5.29 -9.80
CA GLY A 191 -10.43 -6.70 -10.17
C GLY A 191 -10.99 -7.69 -9.14
N GLY A 192 -11.47 -7.23 -7.96
CA GLY A 192 -12.13 -8.07 -6.98
C GLY A 192 -11.23 -9.03 -6.18
N ALA A 193 -9.91 -8.88 -6.19
CA ALA A 193 -9.05 -9.78 -5.43
C ALA A 193 -9.15 -9.59 -3.90
N PRO A 194 -9.31 -8.38 -3.33
CA PRO A 194 -9.63 -8.24 -1.91
C PRO A 194 -10.95 -8.91 -1.52
N TRP A 195 -11.94 -8.87 -2.40
CA TRP A 195 -13.19 -9.60 -2.29
C TRP A 195 -12.95 -11.13 -2.31
N SER A 196 -12.10 -11.63 -3.22
CA SER A 196 -11.67 -13.03 -3.26
C SER A 196 -10.94 -13.45 -1.99
N ALA A 197 -10.11 -12.57 -1.40
CA ALA A 197 -9.43 -12.83 -0.13
C ALA A 197 -10.42 -13.03 1.03
N ASN A 198 -11.54 -12.29 1.07
CA ASN A 198 -12.58 -12.52 2.05
C ASN A 198 -13.32 -13.87 1.81
N LEU A 199 -13.51 -14.29 0.57
CA LEU A 199 -14.07 -15.61 0.27
C LEU A 199 -13.13 -16.77 0.66
N VAL A 200 -11.83 -16.54 0.71
CA VAL A 200 -10.88 -17.52 1.27
C VAL A 200 -11.21 -17.80 2.73
N GLU A 201 -11.49 -16.76 3.55
CA GLU A 201 -11.90 -16.94 4.96
C GLU A 201 -13.13 -17.87 5.07
N TYR A 202 -14.14 -17.64 4.22
CA TYR A 202 -15.34 -18.49 4.14
C TYR A 202 -14.99 -19.94 3.72
N ALA A 203 -14.22 -20.09 2.65
CA ALA A 203 -13.90 -21.40 2.05
C ALA A 203 -13.11 -22.32 2.99
N VAL A 204 -12.22 -21.75 3.82
CA VAL A 204 -11.42 -22.49 4.80
C VAL A 204 -12.07 -22.54 6.18
N ASN A 205 -13.24 -21.91 6.34
CA ASN A 205 -13.97 -21.77 7.62
C ASN A 205 -13.09 -21.20 8.73
N ALA A 206 -12.38 -20.11 8.43
CA ALA A 206 -11.43 -19.47 9.33
C ALA A 206 -11.45 -17.96 9.13
N GLU A 207 -12.06 -17.22 10.05
CA GLU A 207 -12.08 -15.76 10.00
C GLU A 207 -10.82 -15.17 10.63
N VAL A 208 -10.27 -14.14 9.98
CA VAL A 208 -9.19 -13.34 10.55
C VAL A 208 -9.69 -12.60 11.80
N PRO A 209 -9.03 -12.74 12.97
CA PRO A 209 -9.43 -12.05 14.20
C PRO A 209 -9.53 -10.53 13.99
N VAL A 210 -10.61 -9.94 14.53
CA VAL A 210 -10.92 -8.51 14.32
C VAL A 210 -9.83 -7.59 14.85
N GLU A 211 -9.10 -8.01 15.88
CA GLU A 211 -8.02 -7.27 16.54
C GLU A 211 -6.84 -7.01 15.61
N ILE A 212 -6.64 -7.87 14.61
CA ILE A 212 -5.51 -7.78 13.67
C ILE A 212 -5.94 -7.55 12.23
N ALA A 213 -7.23 -7.67 11.90
CA ALA A 213 -7.72 -7.63 10.51
C ALA A 213 -7.31 -6.35 9.75
N HIS A 214 -7.17 -5.22 10.47
CA HIS A 214 -6.82 -3.91 9.90
C HIS A 214 -5.35 -3.52 10.11
N THR A 215 -4.54 -4.43 10.67
CA THR A 215 -3.12 -4.16 10.87
C THR A 215 -2.36 -4.16 9.54
N ARG A 216 -1.23 -3.43 9.49
CA ARG A 216 -0.41 -3.36 8.28
C ARG A 216 0.00 -4.75 7.73
N PRO A 217 0.49 -5.72 8.54
CA PRO A 217 0.89 -7.02 7.98
C PRO A 217 -0.26 -7.77 7.30
N MET A 218 -1.48 -7.72 7.86
CA MET A 218 -2.66 -8.31 7.24
C MET A 218 -3.06 -7.59 5.95
N GLN A 219 -2.97 -6.26 5.95
CA GLN A 219 -3.20 -5.44 4.75
C GLN A 219 -2.20 -5.80 3.65
N VAL A 220 -0.90 -5.89 3.97
CA VAL A 220 0.15 -6.26 3.00
C VAL A 220 -0.07 -7.65 2.42
N LEU A 221 -0.52 -8.63 3.22
CA LEU A 221 -0.89 -9.95 2.68
C LEU A 221 -2.02 -9.84 1.65
N SER A 222 -3.07 -9.07 1.96
CA SER A 222 -4.19 -8.85 1.05
C SER A 222 -3.78 -8.09 -0.21
N ASP A 223 -3.00 -7.02 -0.08
CA ASP A 223 -2.56 -6.18 -1.20
C ASP A 223 -1.60 -6.93 -2.13
N THR A 224 -0.62 -7.65 -1.59
CA THR A 224 0.33 -8.44 -2.38
C THR A 224 -0.33 -9.63 -3.06
N PHE A 225 -1.29 -10.25 -2.41
CA PHE A 225 -2.16 -11.26 -3.01
C PHE A 225 -2.94 -10.64 -4.19
N SER A 226 -3.58 -9.52 -3.97
CA SER A 226 -4.40 -8.83 -4.98
C SER A 226 -3.57 -8.43 -6.21
N ASP A 227 -2.40 -7.82 -6.00
CA ASP A 227 -1.49 -7.46 -7.08
C ASP A 227 -1.02 -8.69 -7.86
N SER A 228 -0.75 -9.81 -7.17
CA SER A 228 -0.33 -11.07 -7.80
C SER A 228 -1.43 -11.64 -8.70
N VAL A 229 -2.68 -11.55 -8.26
CA VAL A 229 -3.84 -12.03 -9.02
C VAL A 229 -4.04 -11.17 -10.26
N HIS A 230 -4.06 -9.85 -10.09
CA HIS A 230 -4.43 -8.94 -11.16
C HIS A 230 -3.34 -8.75 -12.20
N LEU A 231 -2.07 -8.60 -11.81
CA LEU A 231 -0.97 -8.50 -12.76
C LEU A 231 -0.80 -9.79 -13.56
N ARG A 232 -1.09 -10.95 -12.95
CA ARG A 232 -1.15 -12.22 -13.70
C ARG A 232 -2.31 -12.23 -14.69
N ASN A 233 -3.49 -11.79 -14.26
CA ASN A 233 -4.65 -11.68 -15.15
C ASN A 233 -4.32 -10.78 -16.34
N ASP A 234 -3.76 -9.60 -16.13
CA ASP A 234 -3.38 -8.64 -17.18
C ASP A 234 -2.44 -9.26 -18.23
N LEU A 235 -1.48 -10.10 -17.78
CA LEU A 235 -0.56 -10.80 -18.67
C LEU A 235 -1.27 -11.84 -19.55
N PHE A 236 -2.32 -12.49 -19.06
CA PHE A 236 -3.07 -13.48 -19.83
C PHE A 236 -4.21 -12.87 -20.64
N SER A 237 -4.80 -11.76 -20.19
CA SER A 237 -5.99 -11.13 -20.78
C SER A 237 -5.69 -10.08 -21.84
N TYR A 238 -4.45 -9.58 -21.95
CA TYR A 238 -4.07 -8.46 -22.79
C TYR A 238 -4.66 -8.50 -24.22
N GLN A 239 -4.55 -9.66 -24.89
CA GLN A 239 -5.04 -9.79 -26.27
C GLN A 239 -6.56 -9.61 -26.35
N ARG A 240 -7.31 -10.16 -25.40
CA ARG A 240 -8.75 -10.01 -25.34
C ARG A 240 -9.14 -8.58 -24.98
N GLU A 241 -8.61 -8.07 -23.89
CA GLU A 241 -8.96 -6.76 -23.35
C GLU A 241 -8.56 -5.63 -24.29
N VAL A 242 -7.28 -5.58 -24.68
CA VAL A 242 -6.73 -4.44 -25.44
C VAL A 242 -7.05 -4.53 -26.93
N GLU A 243 -6.87 -5.72 -27.57
CA GLU A 243 -7.03 -5.85 -29.01
C GLU A 243 -8.49 -6.09 -29.45
N THR A 244 -9.33 -6.70 -28.58
CA THR A 244 -10.69 -7.10 -28.96
C THR A 244 -11.76 -6.21 -28.30
N GLU A 245 -11.61 -5.90 -27.01
CA GLU A 245 -12.60 -5.15 -26.22
C GLU A 245 -12.31 -3.64 -26.22
N GLY A 246 -11.07 -3.22 -26.54
CA GLY A 246 -10.65 -1.83 -26.52
C GLY A 246 -10.46 -1.29 -25.10
N GLU A 247 -10.20 -2.19 -24.14
CA GLU A 247 -9.91 -1.83 -22.77
C GLU A 247 -8.57 -1.08 -22.68
N VAL A 248 -8.51 -0.05 -21.86
CA VAL A 248 -7.31 0.76 -21.61
C VAL A 248 -6.68 0.49 -20.23
N ASN A 249 -7.38 -0.29 -19.41
CA ASN A 249 -6.98 -0.61 -18.03
C ASN A 249 -6.37 -2.01 -17.95
N ASN A 250 -5.17 -2.17 -18.51
CA ASN A 250 -4.36 -3.39 -18.47
C ASN A 250 -2.91 -3.03 -18.12
N GLY A 251 -2.31 -3.72 -17.15
CA GLY A 251 -0.97 -3.40 -16.63
C GLY A 251 0.12 -3.43 -17.69
N VAL A 252 0.04 -4.34 -18.67
CA VAL A 252 1.01 -4.40 -19.77
C VAL A 252 0.90 -3.16 -20.65
N LEU A 253 -0.33 -2.74 -21.00
CA LEU A 253 -0.57 -1.51 -21.76
C LEU A 253 -0.10 -0.27 -21.02
N VAL A 254 -0.35 -0.20 -19.69
CA VAL A 254 0.09 0.92 -18.83
C VAL A 254 1.61 1.05 -18.85
N VAL A 255 2.33 -0.05 -18.66
CA VAL A 255 3.79 -0.07 -18.68
C VAL A 255 4.34 0.22 -20.08
N GLU A 256 3.75 -0.36 -21.13
CA GLU A 256 4.10 -0.08 -22.54
C GLU A 256 4.04 1.41 -22.84
N ARG A 257 2.95 2.06 -22.46
CA ARG A 257 2.73 3.49 -22.72
C ARG A 257 3.60 4.39 -21.87
N PHE A 258 3.76 4.05 -20.59
CA PHE A 258 4.58 4.85 -19.68
C PHE A 258 6.07 4.84 -20.06
N LEU A 259 6.60 3.67 -20.47
CA LEU A 259 8.00 3.51 -20.83
C LEU A 259 8.29 3.72 -22.33
N GLY A 260 7.27 3.75 -23.18
CA GLY A 260 7.46 3.77 -24.63
C GLY A 260 8.20 2.54 -25.15
N CYS A 261 7.97 1.37 -24.54
CA CYS A 261 8.68 0.13 -24.86
C CYS A 261 7.80 -0.87 -25.62
N PRO A 262 8.41 -1.89 -26.29
CA PRO A 262 7.63 -2.94 -26.96
C PRO A 262 6.77 -3.76 -25.96
N PRO A 263 5.63 -4.35 -26.41
CA PRO A 263 4.74 -5.15 -25.55
C PRO A 263 5.44 -6.29 -24.80
N GLN A 264 6.42 -6.97 -25.40
CA GLN A 264 7.17 -8.03 -24.73
C GLN A 264 7.96 -7.49 -23.52
N GLN A 265 8.63 -6.35 -23.69
CA GLN A 265 9.38 -5.73 -22.59
C GLN A 265 8.44 -5.27 -21.48
N ALA A 266 7.27 -4.73 -21.83
CA ALA A 266 6.25 -4.34 -20.86
C ALA A 266 5.72 -5.56 -20.10
N ALA A 267 5.44 -6.67 -20.79
CA ALA A 267 5.00 -7.92 -20.17
C ALA A 267 6.05 -8.50 -19.22
N ASP A 268 7.33 -8.49 -19.61
CA ASP A 268 8.42 -8.95 -18.76
C ASP A 268 8.53 -8.10 -17.48
N LEU A 269 8.37 -6.77 -17.57
CA LEU A 269 8.38 -5.86 -16.42
C LEU A 269 7.18 -6.04 -15.51
N VAL A 270 5.97 -6.25 -16.07
CA VAL A 270 4.78 -6.55 -15.27
C VAL A 270 4.96 -7.88 -14.52
N ASN A 271 5.57 -8.90 -15.16
CA ASN A 271 5.91 -10.15 -14.48
C ASN A 271 6.99 -9.95 -13.38
N ASP A 272 7.90 -9.02 -13.58
CA ASP A 272 8.89 -8.64 -12.56
C ASP A 272 8.22 -7.98 -11.34
N ILE A 273 7.23 -7.11 -11.55
CA ILE A 273 6.43 -6.52 -10.46
C ILE A 273 5.65 -7.63 -9.75
N LEU A 274 4.94 -8.46 -10.50
CA LEU A 274 4.22 -9.63 -9.98
C LEU A 274 5.12 -10.50 -9.08
N THR A 275 6.32 -10.83 -9.55
CA THR A 275 7.31 -11.63 -8.80
C THR A 275 7.74 -10.93 -7.52
N SER A 276 7.98 -9.62 -7.57
CA SER A 276 8.33 -8.81 -6.41
C SER A 276 7.23 -8.80 -5.35
N ARG A 277 5.96 -8.70 -5.78
CA ARG A 277 4.80 -8.78 -4.87
C ARG A 277 4.67 -10.14 -4.20
N LEU A 278 4.90 -11.23 -4.94
CA LEU A 278 4.94 -12.58 -4.36
C LEU A 278 6.05 -12.73 -3.31
N HIS A 279 7.23 -12.18 -3.56
CA HIS A 279 8.31 -12.16 -2.57
C HIS A 279 7.96 -11.32 -1.34
N GLN A 280 7.23 -10.21 -1.51
CA GLN A 280 6.74 -9.42 -0.37
C GLN A 280 5.70 -10.21 0.43
N PHE A 281 4.77 -10.89 -0.23
CA PHE A 281 3.82 -11.78 0.42
C PHE A 281 4.52 -12.82 1.30
N GLU A 282 5.51 -13.55 0.74
CA GLU A 282 6.29 -14.55 1.46
C GLU A 282 7.02 -13.94 2.67
N ASN A 283 7.65 -12.77 2.48
CA ASN A 283 8.34 -12.08 3.56
C ASN A 283 7.39 -11.72 4.70
N THR A 284 6.25 -11.12 4.39
CA THR A 284 5.26 -10.73 5.40
C THR A 284 4.71 -11.94 6.14
N ALA A 285 4.33 -13.00 5.42
CA ALA A 285 3.80 -14.22 6.00
C ALA A 285 4.78 -14.88 7.00
N VAL A 286 6.10 -14.84 6.71
CA VAL A 286 7.11 -15.51 7.53
C VAL A 286 7.68 -14.62 8.63
N THR A 287 7.87 -13.32 8.37
CA THR A 287 8.61 -12.43 9.29
C THR A 287 7.72 -11.49 10.09
N GLU A 288 6.52 -11.16 9.60
CA GLU A 288 5.65 -10.17 10.23
C GLU A 288 4.42 -10.80 10.92
N ILE A 289 3.84 -11.86 10.37
CA ILE A 289 2.65 -12.50 10.97
C ILE A 289 2.95 -13.16 12.32
N PRO A 290 4.00 -13.96 12.52
CA PRO A 290 4.23 -14.58 13.82
C PRO A 290 4.43 -13.56 14.97
N PRO A 291 5.22 -12.47 14.83
CA PRO A 291 5.29 -11.42 15.82
C PRO A 291 3.94 -10.73 16.08
N LEU A 292 3.17 -10.44 15.04
CA LEU A 292 1.84 -9.82 15.14
C LEU A 292 0.90 -10.65 16.03
N LEU A 293 0.82 -11.96 15.78
CA LEU A 293 -0.01 -12.87 16.57
C LEU A 293 0.40 -12.88 18.05
N ALA A 294 1.69 -12.83 18.31
CA ALA A 294 2.22 -12.80 19.68
C ALA A 294 1.95 -11.45 20.38
N GLU A 295 2.15 -10.32 19.70
CA GLU A 295 1.92 -8.98 20.23
C GLU A 295 0.46 -8.73 20.59
N HIS A 296 -0.46 -9.20 19.76
CA HIS A 296 -1.90 -9.09 20.01
C HIS A 296 -2.47 -10.21 20.87
N GLN A 297 -1.60 -11.13 21.37
CA GLN A 297 -2.01 -12.25 22.22
C GLN A 297 -3.16 -13.08 21.63
N ILE A 298 -3.12 -13.27 20.30
CA ILE A 298 -4.16 -14.05 19.60
C ILE A 298 -4.16 -15.46 20.15
N ASP A 299 -5.35 -15.97 20.46
CA ASP A 299 -5.51 -17.31 21.00
C ASP A 299 -5.12 -18.42 20.01
N PRO A 300 -4.91 -19.66 20.45
CA PRO A 300 -4.44 -20.72 19.56
C PRO A 300 -5.38 -21.01 18.38
N GLN A 301 -6.69 -20.83 18.52
CA GLN A 301 -7.63 -21.03 17.41
C GLN A 301 -7.49 -19.90 16.39
N GLY A 302 -7.48 -18.65 16.83
CA GLY A 302 -7.26 -17.50 15.96
C GLY A 302 -5.92 -17.56 15.22
N GLN A 303 -4.86 -18.09 15.86
CA GLN A 303 -3.58 -18.34 15.19
C GLN A 303 -3.71 -19.36 14.06
N LEU A 304 -4.46 -20.46 14.29
CA LEU A 304 -4.72 -21.46 13.25
C LEU A 304 -5.55 -20.89 12.12
N ASP A 305 -6.55 -20.06 12.43
CA ASP A 305 -7.41 -19.40 11.44
C ASP A 305 -6.60 -18.47 10.52
N VAL A 306 -5.70 -17.67 11.09
CA VAL A 306 -4.79 -16.82 10.30
C VAL A 306 -3.86 -17.66 9.42
N LEU A 307 -3.32 -18.76 9.91
CA LEU A 307 -2.45 -19.65 9.12
C LEU A 307 -3.25 -20.34 8.00
N ALA A 308 -4.51 -20.74 8.25
CA ALA A 308 -5.40 -21.30 7.23
C ALA A 308 -5.73 -20.26 6.15
N TYR A 309 -6.01 -19.02 6.55
CA TYR A 309 -6.21 -17.91 5.63
C TYR A 309 -4.99 -17.66 4.75
N VAL A 310 -3.79 -17.52 5.33
CA VAL A 310 -2.53 -17.32 4.58
C VAL A 310 -2.31 -18.46 3.58
N LYS A 311 -2.54 -19.71 4.01
CA LYS A 311 -2.44 -20.87 3.12
C LYS A 311 -3.48 -20.81 1.99
N GLY A 312 -4.70 -20.43 2.27
CA GLY A 312 -5.75 -20.26 1.26
C GLY A 312 -5.38 -19.23 0.21
N LEU A 313 -4.76 -18.11 0.60
CA LEU A 313 -4.21 -17.12 -0.34
C LEU A 313 -3.08 -17.70 -1.21
N GLN A 314 -2.22 -18.56 -0.66
CA GLN A 314 -1.18 -19.27 -1.42
C GLN A 314 -1.77 -20.26 -2.43
N ASP A 315 -2.77 -21.04 -2.02
CA ASP A 315 -3.49 -21.97 -2.90
C ASP A 315 -4.19 -21.22 -4.03
N TRP A 316 -4.77 -20.05 -3.73
CA TRP A 316 -5.41 -19.22 -4.74
C TRP A 316 -4.41 -18.72 -5.80
N GLN A 317 -3.23 -18.27 -5.41
CA GLN A 317 -2.20 -17.76 -6.33
C GLN A 317 -1.73 -18.83 -7.31
N SER A 318 -1.51 -20.05 -6.85
CA SER A 318 -1.10 -21.18 -7.69
C SER A 318 -2.26 -21.74 -8.51
N GLY A 319 -3.43 -21.86 -7.88
CA GLY A 319 -4.64 -22.36 -8.54
C GLY A 319 -5.14 -21.45 -9.64
N GLY A 320 -5.13 -20.14 -9.39
CA GLY A 320 -5.46 -19.14 -10.40
C GLY A 320 -4.53 -19.18 -11.61
N HIS A 321 -3.24 -19.40 -11.41
CA HIS A 321 -2.29 -19.61 -12.51
C HIS A 321 -2.68 -20.83 -13.37
N GLU A 322 -2.96 -21.98 -12.76
CA GLU A 322 -3.37 -23.19 -13.47
C GLU A 322 -4.66 -23.01 -14.27
N TRP A 323 -5.62 -22.25 -13.74
CA TRP A 323 -6.84 -21.93 -14.47
C TRP A 323 -6.59 -21.04 -15.68
N HIS A 324 -5.78 -19.98 -15.55
CA HIS A 324 -5.42 -19.11 -16.68
C HIS A 324 -4.78 -19.89 -17.83
N LEU A 325 -3.98 -20.92 -17.54
CA LEU A 325 -3.38 -21.79 -18.55
C LEU A 325 -4.38 -22.67 -19.29
N ARG A 326 -5.60 -22.85 -18.78
CA ARG A 326 -6.59 -23.81 -19.29
C ARG A 326 -7.86 -23.16 -19.81
N SER A 327 -8.26 -22.03 -19.24
CA SER A 327 -9.47 -21.32 -19.63
C SER A 327 -9.37 -20.78 -21.06
N SER A 328 -10.45 -20.94 -21.81
CA SER A 328 -10.58 -20.39 -23.18
C SER A 328 -10.64 -18.85 -23.22
N ARG A 329 -10.84 -18.24 -22.04
CA ARG A 329 -10.97 -16.79 -21.87
C ARG A 329 -9.66 -16.03 -22.17
N TYR A 330 -8.50 -16.71 -22.15
CA TYR A 330 -7.17 -16.09 -22.11
C TYR A 330 -6.24 -16.55 -23.24
N MET A 331 -5.21 -15.73 -23.51
CA MET A 331 -4.09 -16.14 -24.33
C MET A 331 -3.13 -16.98 -23.47
N ASN A 332 -3.03 -18.27 -23.73
CA ASN A 332 -2.27 -19.19 -22.88
C ASN A 332 -1.32 -20.11 -23.65
N LYS A 333 -1.05 -19.81 -24.92
CA LYS A 333 -0.08 -20.58 -25.72
C LYS A 333 1.35 -20.33 -25.20
N GLY A 334 2.07 -21.39 -24.94
CA GLY A 334 3.45 -21.33 -24.43
C GLY A 334 3.54 -21.11 -22.91
N GLY A 335 2.42 -20.95 -22.23
CA GLY A 335 2.40 -20.89 -20.75
C GLY A 335 2.83 -22.21 -20.14
N LYS A 336 3.53 -22.15 -19.01
CA LYS A 336 4.02 -23.32 -18.27
C LYS A 336 3.22 -23.51 -16.99
N ALA A 337 2.80 -24.75 -16.73
CA ALA A 337 2.19 -25.10 -15.45
C ALA A 337 3.14 -24.83 -14.28
N ALA A 338 2.56 -24.53 -13.10
CA ALA A 338 3.32 -24.37 -11.89
C ALA A 338 4.16 -25.61 -11.60
N LEU A 339 5.46 -25.45 -11.44
CA LEU A 339 6.31 -26.52 -10.94
C LEU A 339 5.99 -26.69 -9.45
N GLY A 340 5.43 -27.83 -9.08
CA GLY A 340 5.12 -28.18 -7.70
C GLY A 340 6.36 -28.09 -6.83
N GLY A 341 6.51 -26.97 -6.10
CA GLY A 341 7.55 -26.79 -5.09
C GLY A 341 7.07 -27.20 -3.71
N PRO A 342 7.97 -27.43 -2.75
CA PRO A 342 7.58 -27.73 -1.38
C PRO A 342 6.87 -26.53 -0.75
N THR A 343 5.71 -26.78 -0.11
CA THR A 343 4.97 -25.79 0.68
C THR A 343 5.62 -25.60 2.04
N GLY A 344 5.64 -24.35 2.54
CA GLY A 344 6.09 -24.01 3.89
C GLY A 344 7.54 -23.53 3.98
N LEU A 345 8.15 -23.67 5.14
CA LEU A 345 9.49 -23.14 5.47
C LEU A 345 10.64 -23.63 4.57
N GLY A 346 10.39 -24.59 3.70
CA GLY A 346 11.34 -25.12 2.72
C GLY A 346 11.42 -24.34 1.39
N THR A 347 10.57 -23.36 1.15
CA THR A 347 10.54 -22.61 -0.13
C THR A 347 11.83 -21.87 -0.44
N SER A 348 12.57 -21.40 0.57
CA SER A 348 13.88 -20.77 0.38
C SER A 348 14.92 -21.74 -0.20
N ALA A 349 14.92 -22.99 0.22
CA ALA A 349 15.81 -24.03 -0.33
C ALA A 349 15.40 -24.43 -1.77
N ALA A 350 14.09 -24.49 -2.05
CA ALA A 350 13.58 -24.74 -3.39
C ALA A 350 13.93 -23.60 -4.36
N ARG A 351 13.93 -22.34 -3.88
CA ARG A 351 14.37 -21.15 -4.66
C ARG A 351 15.86 -21.25 -5.03
N ILE A 352 16.71 -21.62 -4.08
CA ILE A 352 18.14 -21.80 -4.34
C ILE A 352 18.35 -22.92 -5.36
N LEU A 353 17.63 -24.05 -5.24
CA LEU A 353 17.71 -25.15 -6.18
C LEU A 353 17.17 -24.79 -7.57
N SER A 354 16.04 -24.09 -7.67
CA SER A 354 15.49 -23.65 -8.96
C SER A 354 16.36 -22.59 -9.63
N SER A 355 16.99 -21.69 -8.87
CA SER A 355 17.94 -20.71 -9.40
C SER A 355 19.25 -21.37 -9.92
N LEU A 356 19.63 -22.51 -9.36
CA LEU A 356 20.80 -23.29 -9.80
C LEU A 356 20.51 -24.16 -11.03
N ILE A 357 19.25 -24.53 -11.27
CA ILE A 357 18.83 -25.42 -12.36
C ILE A 357 18.33 -24.62 -13.58
N SER A 358 17.83 -23.40 -13.37
CA SER A 358 17.33 -22.54 -14.44
C SER A 358 18.48 -21.94 -15.24
N THR A 359 18.52 -22.21 -16.54
CA THR A 359 19.45 -21.58 -17.50
C THR A 359 18.97 -20.19 -17.94
N ALA A 360 17.77 -19.77 -17.56
CA ALA A 360 17.33 -18.40 -17.73
C ALA A 360 18.06 -17.53 -16.69
N PRO A 361 18.57 -16.36 -17.05
CA PRO A 361 19.09 -15.43 -16.07
C PRO A 361 17.94 -14.88 -15.26
N PHE A 362 17.47 -15.65 -14.24
CA PHE A 362 16.78 -15.03 -13.13
C PHE A 362 17.76 -13.97 -12.63
N ARG A 363 17.44 -12.72 -12.85
CA ARG A 363 18.12 -11.64 -12.16
C ARG A 363 17.88 -11.88 -10.68
N VAL A 364 18.81 -12.57 -10.03
CA VAL A 364 18.88 -12.61 -8.56
C VAL A 364 19.13 -11.16 -8.16
N ARG A 365 18.05 -10.43 -7.97
CA ARG A 365 18.14 -9.06 -7.50
C ARG A 365 18.75 -9.15 -6.12
N SER A 366 19.89 -8.51 -5.95
CA SER A 366 20.47 -8.36 -4.63
C SER A 366 19.51 -7.51 -3.81
N HIS A 367 18.84 -8.13 -2.83
CA HIS A 367 18.04 -7.39 -1.85
C HIS A 367 18.92 -6.80 -0.75
N SER A 368 20.24 -6.95 -0.84
CA SER A 368 21.19 -6.46 0.13
C SER A 368 21.84 -5.17 -0.34
N PHE A 369 21.94 -4.21 0.58
CA PHE A 369 22.55 -2.91 0.37
C PHE A 369 23.90 -2.82 1.09
N ALA A 370 24.87 -2.16 0.45
CA ALA A 370 26.11 -1.74 1.09
C ALA A 370 26.33 -0.26 0.79
N PRO A 371 26.59 0.60 1.81
CA PRO A 371 26.89 2.01 1.60
C PRO A 371 28.07 2.18 0.65
N HIS A 372 27.95 3.07 -0.31
CA HIS A 372 29.00 3.35 -1.29
C HIS A 372 28.96 4.82 -1.71
N PRO A 373 30.10 5.37 -2.14
CA PRO A 373 30.13 6.73 -2.65
C PRO A 373 29.31 6.86 -3.93
N VAL A 374 28.40 7.84 -3.97
CA VAL A 374 27.56 8.12 -5.15
C VAL A 374 27.84 9.51 -5.73
N GLY A 375 28.42 10.41 -4.94
CA GLY A 375 28.66 11.80 -5.31
C GLY A 375 27.36 12.62 -5.44
N PRO A 376 27.46 13.91 -5.80
CA PRO A 376 26.30 14.78 -5.95
C PRO A 376 25.29 14.22 -6.94
N THR A 377 24.02 14.33 -6.60
CA THR A 377 22.93 13.90 -7.48
C THR A 377 22.71 14.93 -8.59
N PRO A 378 22.78 14.55 -9.88
CA PRO A 378 22.41 15.45 -10.96
C PRO A 378 20.91 15.72 -10.90
N MET A 379 20.52 16.99 -10.65
CA MET A 379 19.12 17.38 -10.51
C MET A 379 18.44 17.41 -11.88
N PRO A 380 17.35 16.64 -12.10
CA PRO A 380 16.56 16.72 -13.31
C PRO A 380 15.76 18.04 -13.35
N GLU A 381 15.19 18.35 -14.51
CA GLU A 381 14.16 19.36 -14.60
C GLU A 381 12.83 18.78 -14.10
N PHE A 382 12.25 19.41 -13.08
CA PHE A 382 11.01 18.95 -12.47
C PHE A 382 9.80 19.61 -13.14
N TYR A 383 8.83 18.83 -13.56
CA TYR A 383 7.54 19.36 -14.01
C TYR A 383 6.72 19.81 -12.79
N LEU A 384 6.57 21.12 -12.61
CA LEU A 384 5.79 21.73 -11.54
C LEU A 384 5.16 23.02 -12.06
N PRO A 385 3.86 23.00 -12.45
CA PRO A 385 3.20 24.15 -13.09
C PRO A 385 2.80 25.25 -12.11
N TYR A 386 3.04 25.09 -10.80
CA TYR A 386 2.63 26.02 -9.77
C TYR A 386 3.79 26.89 -9.30
N ALA A 387 3.56 28.21 -9.25
CA ALA A 387 4.54 29.15 -8.72
C ALA A 387 4.54 29.10 -7.18
N ALA A 388 5.73 28.97 -6.59
CA ALA A 388 5.86 29.06 -5.14
C ALA A 388 5.60 30.47 -4.62
N LYS A 389 4.94 30.56 -3.48
CA LYS A 389 4.76 31.77 -2.68
C LYS A 389 5.41 31.54 -1.32
N LEU A 390 5.95 32.58 -0.73
CA LEU A 390 6.54 32.50 0.61
C LEU A 390 5.78 33.40 1.57
N ASN A 391 5.58 32.91 2.78
CA ASN A 391 4.97 33.66 3.85
C ASN A 391 5.84 34.86 4.23
N PRO A 392 5.27 36.06 4.41
CA PRO A 392 6.04 37.27 4.75
C PRO A 392 6.68 37.23 6.15
N HIS A 393 6.27 36.32 7.03
CA HIS A 393 6.78 36.17 8.39
C HIS A 393 7.98 35.19 8.51
N LEU A 394 8.54 34.74 7.39
CA LEU A 394 9.62 33.76 7.33
C LEU A 394 10.82 34.09 8.27
N GLU A 395 11.30 35.34 8.26
CA GLU A 395 12.46 35.72 9.08
C GLU A 395 12.18 35.62 10.59
N THR A 396 10.95 35.94 11.00
CA THR A 396 10.51 35.79 12.39
C THR A 396 10.44 34.30 12.76
N ALA A 397 9.86 33.47 11.90
CA ALA A 397 9.77 32.03 12.11
C ALA A 397 11.16 31.35 12.21
N ARG A 398 12.15 31.79 11.42
CA ARG A 398 13.55 31.33 11.54
C ARG A 398 14.12 31.59 12.93
N ALA A 399 13.95 32.80 13.45
CA ALA A 399 14.43 33.15 14.79
C ALA A 399 13.67 32.38 15.90
N ASN A 400 12.36 32.25 15.76
CA ASN A 400 11.50 31.56 16.72
C ASN A 400 11.80 30.05 16.76
N LEU A 401 12.03 29.39 15.62
CA LEU A 401 12.36 27.97 15.59
C LEU A 401 13.69 27.66 16.28
N LEU A 402 14.72 28.49 16.11
CA LEU A 402 16.00 28.29 16.79
C LEU A 402 15.83 28.40 18.31
N ALA A 403 15.11 29.43 18.79
CA ALA A 403 14.83 29.59 20.22
C ALA A 403 13.97 28.43 20.77
N TRP A 404 13.01 27.95 20.00
CA TRP A 404 12.19 26.80 20.38
C TRP A 404 13.01 25.52 20.45
N GLY A 405 13.86 25.24 19.44
CA GLY A 405 14.70 24.05 19.38
C GLY A 405 15.66 23.92 20.57
N ASP A 406 16.26 25.04 20.99
CA ASP A 406 17.08 25.10 22.20
C ASP A 406 16.25 24.82 23.47
N ARG A 407 15.09 25.46 23.59
CA ARG A 407 14.19 25.27 24.75
C ARG A 407 13.72 23.83 24.92
N VAL A 408 13.37 23.14 23.84
CA VAL A 408 12.89 21.75 23.90
C VAL A 408 14.03 20.75 23.86
N GLY A 409 15.26 21.17 23.54
CA GLY A 409 16.47 20.38 23.61
C GLY A 409 16.63 19.42 22.41
N ILE A 410 16.22 19.81 21.21
CA ILE A 410 16.54 19.08 19.97
C ILE A 410 17.87 19.52 19.35
N THR A 411 18.52 20.53 19.93
CA THR A 411 19.83 21.07 19.53
C THR A 411 20.93 20.73 20.54
N ASP A 412 20.77 19.67 21.31
CA ASP A 412 21.71 19.23 22.34
C ASP A 412 22.98 18.57 21.83
N GLY A 413 23.12 18.44 20.51
CA GLY A 413 24.28 17.84 19.84
C GLY A 413 24.25 16.30 19.76
N VAL A 414 23.17 15.67 20.22
CA VAL A 414 23.02 14.20 20.12
C VAL A 414 22.66 13.80 18.69
N ILE A 415 21.62 14.39 18.14
CA ILE A 415 21.18 14.19 16.77
C ILE A 415 21.48 15.45 15.95
N TRP A 416 21.02 16.61 16.43
CA TRP A 416 21.22 17.90 15.83
C TRP A 416 21.94 18.86 16.76
N ASP A 417 22.72 19.77 16.19
CA ASP A 417 23.20 21.00 16.83
C ASP A 417 22.44 22.22 16.29
N ALA A 418 22.66 23.39 16.88
CA ALA A 418 21.99 24.61 16.49
C ALA A 418 22.33 25.07 15.05
N GLU A 419 23.54 24.76 14.56
CA GLU A 419 23.94 25.05 13.18
C GLU A 419 23.21 24.14 12.20
N MET A 420 23.00 22.87 12.53
CA MET A 420 22.21 21.95 11.72
C MET A 420 20.76 22.42 11.63
N LEU A 421 20.13 22.75 12.75
CA LEU A 421 18.76 23.25 12.76
C LEU A 421 18.62 24.52 11.92
N LYS A 422 19.58 25.45 12.02
CA LYS A 422 19.64 26.67 11.21
C LYS A 422 19.82 26.36 9.73
N GLY A 423 20.74 25.49 9.36
CA GLY A 423 21.04 25.16 7.95
C GLY A 423 19.93 24.33 7.28
N PHE A 424 19.16 23.57 8.04
CA PHE A 424 18.01 22.83 7.50
C PHE A 424 16.85 23.74 7.11
N ASP A 425 16.81 24.93 7.66
CA ASP A 425 15.85 26.00 7.32
C ASP A 425 14.41 25.53 7.14
N LEU A 426 13.92 24.75 8.10
CA LEU A 426 12.55 24.21 8.07
C LEU A 426 11.47 25.30 8.04
N PRO A 427 11.68 26.52 8.59
CA PRO A 427 10.77 27.64 8.37
C PRO A 427 10.62 28.05 6.91
N LEU A 428 11.63 27.87 6.05
CA LEU A 428 11.49 28.09 4.61
C LEU A 428 10.51 27.10 3.99
N CYS A 429 10.56 25.83 4.43
CA CYS A 429 9.59 24.82 4.04
C CYS A 429 8.18 25.19 4.48
N ALA A 430 8.01 25.51 5.77
CA ALA A 430 6.73 25.93 6.34
C ALA A 430 6.14 27.17 5.64
N ALA A 431 6.99 28.16 5.33
CA ALA A 431 6.58 29.39 4.65
C ALA A 431 6.11 29.17 3.20
N GLY A 432 6.72 28.21 2.52
CA GLY A 432 6.29 27.81 1.18
C GLY A 432 5.00 27.00 1.16
N ILE A 433 4.82 26.12 2.14
CA ILE A 433 3.60 25.30 2.30
C ILE A 433 2.41 26.18 2.73
N ASN A 434 2.63 27.15 3.63
CA ASN A 434 1.61 27.97 4.27
C ASN A 434 1.85 29.48 3.99
N PRO A 435 1.75 29.93 2.73
CA PRO A 435 2.09 31.31 2.37
C PRO A 435 1.17 32.37 3.02
N ASP A 436 -0.04 31.98 3.40
CA ASP A 436 -1.07 32.88 3.94
C ASP A 436 -1.29 32.67 5.47
N ALA A 437 -0.48 31.80 6.13
CA ALA A 437 -0.59 31.55 7.57
C ALA A 437 -0.20 32.77 8.40
N THR A 438 -0.85 32.91 9.55
CA THR A 438 -0.45 33.88 10.58
C THR A 438 0.93 33.52 11.17
N PRO A 439 1.61 34.46 11.87
CA PRO A 439 2.90 34.16 12.49
C PRO A 439 2.86 32.95 13.44
N ASP A 440 1.82 32.83 14.27
CA ASP A 440 1.68 31.74 15.23
C ASP A 440 1.45 30.38 14.55
N GLU A 441 0.66 30.35 13.48
CA GLU A 441 0.46 29.15 12.65
C GLU A 441 1.73 28.75 11.91
N LEU A 442 2.49 29.71 11.39
CA LEU A 442 3.76 29.46 10.72
C LEU A 442 4.80 28.91 11.69
N ASP A 443 4.87 29.44 12.92
CA ASP A 443 5.74 28.93 13.98
C ASP A 443 5.35 27.50 14.36
N LEU A 444 4.06 27.20 14.46
CA LEU A 444 3.56 25.86 14.75
C LEU A 444 3.88 24.88 13.63
N ALA A 445 3.66 25.26 12.39
CA ALA A 445 4.00 24.45 11.20
C ALA A 445 5.52 24.19 11.13
N SER A 446 6.34 25.21 11.38
CA SER A 446 7.81 25.08 11.44
C SER A 446 8.23 24.10 12.54
N GLY A 447 7.56 24.13 13.69
CA GLY A 447 7.80 23.22 14.81
C GLY A 447 7.46 21.76 14.44
N TRP A 448 6.33 21.51 13.79
CA TRP A 448 5.95 20.15 13.35
C TRP A 448 6.91 19.58 12.30
N LEU A 449 7.34 20.39 11.32
CA LEU A 449 8.36 19.98 10.36
C LEU A 449 9.68 19.67 11.05
N ALA A 450 10.10 20.50 12.02
CA ALA A 450 11.32 20.25 12.78
C ALA A 450 11.22 18.98 13.61
N TRP A 451 10.09 18.74 14.28
CA TRP A 451 9.88 17.53 15.05
C TRP A 451 9.90 16.27 14.19
N GLY A 452 9.16 16.28 13.07
CA GLY A 452 9.11 15.13 12.15
C GLY A 452 10.48 14.80 11.58
N THR A 453 11.22 15.81 11.09
CA THR A 453 12.56 15.62 10.53
C THR A 453 13.59 15.21 11.62
N TYR A 454 13.48 15.76 12.82
CA TYR A 454 14.33 15.34 13.94
C TYR A 454 14.08 13.89 14.35
N ALA A 455 12.81 13.48 14.39
CA ALA A 455 12.42 12.12 14.72
C ALA A 455 12.89 11.12 13.66
N ASP A 456 12.77 11.48 12.38
CA ASP A 456 13.27 10.70 11.25
C ASP A 456 14.79 10.44 11.39
N ASP A 457 15.58 11.47 11.68
CA ASP A 457 17.03 11.32 11.94
C ASP A 457 17.33 10.60 13.29
N TYR A 458 16.41 10.65 14.27
CA TYR A 458 16.59 10.05 15.58
C TYR A 458 16.56 8.52 15.54
N TYR A 459 15.59 7.93 14.85
CA TYR A 459 15.36 6.48 14.84
C TYR A 459 16.56 5.69 14.27
N PRO A 460 17.13 6.00 13.11
CA PRO A 460 18.31 5.33 12.59
C PRO A 460 19.54 5.47 13.50
N VAL A 461 19.76 6.66 14.06
CA VAL A 461 20.93 6.93 14.91
C VAL A 461 20.85 6.19 16.22
N VAL A 462 19.68 6.22 16.90
CA VAL A 462 19.51 5.64 18.24
C VAL A 462 19.28 4.14 18.19
N PHE A 463 18.43 3.68 17.30
CA PHE A 463 17.97 2.29 17.22
C PHE A 463 18.58 1.52 16.05
N GLY A 464 18.78 2.17 14.91
CA GLY A 464 19.30 1.53 13.70
C GLY A 464 20.71 0.98 13.89
N ARG A 465 21.63 1.77 14.44
CA ARG A 465 23.02 1.38 14.71
C ARG A 465 23.16 0.24 15.71
N THR A 466 22.28 0.20 16.69
CA THR A 466 22.28 -0.83 17.75
C THR A 466 21.40 -2.03 17.43
N LYS A 467 20.62 -1.97 16.36
CA LYS A 467 19.58 -2.94 15.99
C LYS A 467 18.58 -3.19 17.14
N ASP A 468 18.20 -2.13 17.85
CA ASP A 468 17.31 -2.20 19.01
C ASP A 468 15.85 -1.95 18.61
N MET A 469 15.20 -2.96 18.03
CA MET A 469 13.77 -2.90 17.69
C MET A 469 12.89 -2.78 18.94
N ALA A 470 13.27 -3.39 20.05
CA ALA A 470 12.48 -3.34 21.29
C ALA A 470 12.45 -1.91 21.86
N GLY A 471 13.62 -1.24 21.86
CA GLY A 471 13.71 0.16 22.26
C GLY A 471 12.96 1.09 21.33
N ALA A 472 13.02 0.86 20.01
CA ALA A 472 12.26 1.63 19.02
C ALA A 472 10.75 1.51 19.25
N LYS A 473 10.21 0.29 19.38
CA LYS A 473 8.80 0.04 19.70
C LYS A 473 8.35 0.69 20.99
N ALA A 474 9.14 0.55 22.06
CA ALA A 474 8.85 1.16 23.36
C ALA A 474 8.81 2.70 23.26
N THR A 475 9.72 3.30 22.48
CA THR A 475 9.73 4.75 22.24
C THR A 475 8.50 5.17 21.43
N THR A 476 8.16 4.48 20.34
CA THR A 476 6.96 4.78 19.54
C THR A 476 5.69 4.71 20.40
N GLN A 477 5.52 3.66 21.21
CA GLN A 477 4.38 3.55 22.12
C GLN A 477 4.35 4.69 23.15
N ARG A 478 5.52 5.06 23.67
CA ARG A 478 5.62 6.13 24.64
C ARG A 478 5.32 7.52 24.05
N LEU A 479 5.61 7.77 22.75
CA LEU A 479 5.24 9.03 22.10
C LEU A 479 3.74 9.27 22.16
N SER A 480 2.91 8.25 22.03
CA SER A 480 1.45 8.34 22.11
C SER A 480 0.96 8.86 23.49
N GLU A 481 1.74 8.69 24.56
CA GLU A 481 1.40 9.19 25.91
C GLU A 481 1.48 10.74 26.00
N PHE A 482 2.23 11.38 25.09
CA PHE A 482 2.31 12.84 24.97
C PHE A 482 1.23 13.45 24.08
N MET A 483 0.32 12.63 23.56
CA MET A 483 -0.80 13.03 22.72
C MET A 483 -2.15 12.58 23.30
N PRO A 484 -2.50 12.97 24.54
CA PRO A 484 -3.78 12.57 25.14
C PRO A 484 -4.95 13.16 24.35
N ILE A 485 -5.96 12.34 24.10
CA ILE A 485 -7.21 12.79 23.47
C ILE A 485 -8.03 13.60 24.45
N ASP A 486 -8.07 13.17 25.72
CA ASP A 486 -8.76 13.80 26.83
C ASP A 486 -7.77 14.09 27.98
N GLY A 487 -7.94 15.25 28.62
CA GLY A 487 -7.14 15.66 29.77
C GLY A 487 -5.73 16.17 29.43
N PRO A 488 -4.91 16.47 30.44
CA PRO A 488 -3.54 16.97 30.28
C PRO A 488 -2.55 15.83 30.05
N ILE A 489 -1.38 16.17 29.52
CA ILE A 489 -0.22 15.26 29.50
C ILE A 489 0.21 15.01 30.94
N THR A 490 0.28 13.74 31.36
CA THR A 490 0.66 13.32 32.72
C THR A 490 2.08 12.79 32.77
N GLN A 491 2.64 12.38 31.66
CA GLN A 491 3.99 11.84 31.57
C GLN A 491 5.05 12.96 31.58
N VAL A 492 6.19 12.69 32.19
CA VAL A 492 7.33 13.60 32.17
C VAL A 492 8.22 13.27 30.97
N PRO A 493 8.45 14.21 30.04
CA PRO A 493 9.33 13.97 28.90
C PRO A 493 10.78 13.72 29.29
N ALA A 494 11.39 12.65 28.78
CA ALA A 494 12.75 12.24 29.12
C ALA A 494 13.83 12.86 28.18
N ASN A 495 13.49 13.22 26.97
CA ASN A 495 14.43 13.68 25.95
C ASN A 495 13.83 14.81 25.08
N GLY A 496 14.61 15.33 24.13
CA GLY A 496 14.18 16.39 23.21
C GLY A 496 13.03 15.98 22.30
N LEU A 497 13.00 14.72 21.85
CA LEU A 497 11.93 14.19 21.01
C LEU A 497 10.56 14.22 21.72
N GLU A 498 10.52 13.80 22.97
CA GLU A 498 9.30 13.80 23.78
C GLU A 498 8.87 15.22 24.20
N ARG A 499 9.86 16.08 24.61
CA ARG A 499 9.56 17.47 25.00
C ARG A 499 8.98 18.29 23.86
N SER A 500 9.55 18.14 22.67
CA SER A 500 9.08 18.86 21.48
C SER A 500 7.69 18.39 21.06
N LEU A 501 7.41 17.07 21.09
CA LEU A 501 6.06 16.55 20.82
C LEU A 501 5.04 17.05 21.83
N ALA A 502 5.38 17.02 23.12
CA ALA A 502 4.49 17.50 24.17
C ALA A 502 4.12 18.99 24.01
N ASP A 503 5.11 19.86 23.67
CA ASP A 503 4.88 21.28 23.40
C ASP A 503 3.98 21.48 22.17
N LEU A 504 4.28 20.81 21.08
CA LEU A 504 3.50 20.89 19.83
C LEU A 504 2.07 20.39 20.02
N TRP A 505 1.91 19.25 20.72
CA TRP A 505 0.58 18.69 20.95
C TRP A 505 -0.32 19.65 21.71
N VAL A 506 0.16 20.23 22.81
CA VAL A 506 -0.63 21.18 23.61
C VAL A 506 -1.08 22.38 22.78
N ARG A 507 -0.18 22.93 21.95
CA ARG A 507 -0.47 24.09 21.10
C ARG A 507 -1.43 23.75 19.97
N THR A 508 -1.32 22.57 19.39
CA THR A 508 -2.13 22.12 18.26
C THR A 508 -3.50 21.59 18.70
N ALA A 509 -3.51 20.69 19.69
CA ALA A 509 -4.72 20.02 20.14
C ALA A 509 -5.62 20.87 21.04
N GLY A 510 -5.07 21.96 21.64
CA GLY A 510 -5.83 22.86 22.52
C GLY A 510 -7.16 23.33 21.93
N PRO A 511 -7.19 23.92 20.74
CA PRO A 511 -8.42 24.37 20.08
C PRO A 511 -9.26 23.27 19.41
N MET A 512 -8.72 22.04 19.27
CA MET A 512 -9.37 20.94 18.57
C MET A 512 -10.53 20.32 19.35
N THR A 513 -11.52 19.79 18.62
CA THR A 513 -12.51 18.88 19.21
C THR A 513 -11.89 17.53 19.56
N VAL A 514 -12.58 16.73 20.38
CA VAL A 514 -12.12 15.36 20.73
C VAL A 514 -11.94 14.49 19.48
N GLU A 515 -12.82 14.63 18.49
CA GLU A 515 -12.75 13.87 17.24
C GLU A 515 -11.55 14.30 16.38
N ASP A 516 -11.31 15.62 16.26
CA ASP A 516 -10.16 16.14 15.54
C ASP A 516 -8.83 15.71 16.20
N ARG A 517 -8.78 15.72 17.55
CA ARG A 517 -7.62 15.22 18.30
C ARG A 517 -7.36 13.73 18.01
N ARG A 518 -8.43 12.94 17.95
CA ARG A 518 -8.33 11.50 17.66
C ARG A 518 -7.80 11.27 16.23
N THR A 519 -8.34 12.00 15.27
CA THR A 519 -7.90 11.93 13.86
C THR A 519 -6.47 12.39 13.67
N PHE A 520 -6.10 13.52 14.28
CA PHE A 520 -4.74 14.06 14.17
C PHE A 520 -3.71 13.15 14.88
N ARG A 521 -4.04 12.65 16.08
CA ARG A 521 -3.20 11.66 16.77
C ARG A 521 -2.96 10.43 15.90
N ALA A 522 -3.99 9.89 15.28
CA ALA A 522 -3.86 8.72 14.40
C ALA A 522 -2.90 8.97 13.23
N ALA A 523 -2.88 10.20 12.67
CA ALA A 523 -1.93 10.56 11.62
C ALA A 523 -0.47 10.60 12.14
N VAL A 524 -0.25 11.12 13.35
CA VAL A 524 1.08 11.12 13.99
C VAL A 524 1.51 9.70 14.35
N ASP A 525 0.63 8.89 14.94
CA ASP A 525 0.89 7.49 15.29
C ASP A 525 1.25 6.69 14.03
N THR A 526 0.51 6.86 12.93
CA THR A 526 0.80 6.22 11.62
C THR A 526 2.21 6.54 11.12
N MET A 527 2.64 7.80 11.22
CA MET A 527 3.98 8.21 10.82
C MET A 527 5.05 7.56 11.71
N THR A 528 4.90 7.64 13.03
CA THR A 528 5.90 7.10 13.97
C THR A 528 6.00 5.57 13.92
N GLU A 529 4.90 4.87 13.72
CA GLU A 529 4.88 3.42 13.51
C GLU A 529 5.54 3.02 12.20
N SER A 530 5.44 3.84 11.16
CA SER A 530 6.04 3.54 9.86
C SER A 530 7.58 3.53 9.89
N TRP A 531 8.23 4.28 10.77
CA TRP A 531 9.69 4.21 10.96
C TRP A 531 10.15 2.86 11.52
N LEU A 532 9.29 2.12 12.22
CA LEU A 532 9.59 0.72 12.62
C LEU A 532 9.71 -0.21 11.41
N TRP A 533 8.97 0.05 10.33
CA TRP A 533 9.09 -0.69 9.08
C TRP A 533 10.44 -0.39 8.39
N GLU A 534 10.90 0.85 8.37
CA GLU A 534 12.22 1.20 7.84
C GLU A 534 13.33 0.51 8.64
N LEU A 535 13.28 0.56 9.98
CA LEU A 535 14.23 -0.15 10.83
C LEU A 535 14.20 -1.66 10.60
N ALA A 536 13.02 -2.27 10.41
CA ALA A 536 12.90 -3.69 10.14
C ALA A 536 13.59 -4.09 8.82
N ASN A 537 13.42 -3.29 7.77
CA ASN A 537 14.13 -3.48 6.50
C ASN A 537 15.65 -3.29 6.66
N GLN A 538 16.09 -2.26 7.39
CA GLN A 538 17.51 -2.02 7.68
C GLN A 538 18.14 -3.20 8.44
N PHE A 539 17.45 -3.76 9.43
CA PHE A 539 17.96 -4.90 10.21
C PHE A 539 18.10 -6.16 9.40
N GLN A 540 17.20 -6.36 8.44
CA GLN A 540 17.23 -7.45 7.47
C GLN A 540 18.14 -7.15 6.28
N ASN A 541 18.62 -5.92 6.14
CA ASN A 541 19.30 -5.39 4.97
C ASN A 541 18.51 -5.66 3.67
N ARG A 542 17.21 -5.39 3.68
CA ARG A 542 16.27 -5.70 2.62
C ARG A 542 15.76 -4.43 1.94
N ILE A 543 16.13 -4.23 0.69
CA ILE A 543 15.55 -3.17 -0.16
C ILE A 543 14.08 -3.56 -0.46
N PRO A 544 13.10 -2.70 -0.15
CA PRO A 544 11.69 -3.00 -0.41
C PRO A 544 11.38 -3.07 -1.92
N ASP A 545 10.25 -3.69 -2.26
CA ASP A 545 9.76 -3.62 -3.63
C ASP A 545 9.18 -2.22 -3.94
N PRO A 546 9.08 -1.83 -5.23
CA PRO A 546 8.69 -0.47 -5.60
C PRO A 546 7.27 -0.08 -5.13
N VAL A 547 6.34 -1.03 -5.11
CA VAL A 547 4.94 -0.75 -4.73
C VAL A 547 4.84 -0.53 -3.23
N ASP A 548 5.37 -1.47 -2.41
CA ASP A 548 5.40 -1.33 -0.95
C ASP A 548 6.17 -0.06 -0.52
N TYR A 549 7.26 0.25 -1.25
CA TYR A 549 8.04 1.45 -1.00
C TYR A 549 7.20 2.73 -1.15
N ILE A 550 6.52 2.93 -2.27
CA ILE A 550 5.74 4.15 -2.52
C ILE A 550 4.60 4.29 -1.50
N GLU A 551 3.91 3.21 -1.19
CA GLU A 551 2.81 3.23 -0.22
C GLU A 551 3.30 3.55 1.20
N MET A 552 4.43 2.98 1.61
CA MET A 552 5.02 3.24 2.91
C MET A 552 5.68 4.62 2.98
N ARG A 553 6.27 5.09 1.88
CA ARG A 553 6.94 6.39 1.82
C ARG A 553 6.00 7.56 2.12
N ARG A 554 4.73 7.48 1.72
CA ARG A 554 3.71 8.46 2.12
C ARG A 554 3.56 8.55 3.64
N ARG A 555 3.67 7.41 4.33
CA ARG A 555 3.54 7.32 5.79
C ARG A 555 4.82 7.80 6.48
N THR A 556 5.99 7.31 6.08
CA THR A 556 7.28 7.66 6.69
C THR A 556 7.61 9.14 6.49
N PHE A 557 7.16 9.74 5.39
CA PHE A 557 7.31 11.17 5.10
C PHE A 557 6.36 12.06 5.92
N GLY A 558 5.34 11.51 6.58
CA GLY A 558 4.36 12.26 7.35
C GLY A 558 3.34 13.03 6.49
N SER A 559 3.03 12.55 5.29
CA SER A 559 2.08 13.19 4.38
C SER A 559 0.70 13.34 5.02
N ASP A 560 0.21 12.29 5.71
CA ASP A 560 -1.08 12.32 6.40
C ASP A 560 -1.12 13.35 7.54
N LEU A 561 0.00 13.58 8.24
CA LEU A 561 0.11 14.62 9.26
C LEU A 561 -0.08 16.00 8.64
N THR A 562 0.63 16.31 7.55
CA THR A 562 0.52 17.57 6.83
C THR A 562 -0.90 17.82 6.34
N MET A 563 -1.50 16.83 5.67
CA MET A 563 -2.86 16.92 5.15
C MET A 563 -3.93 17.00 6.24
N SER A 564 -3.70 16.34 7.39
CA SER A 564 -4.60 16.43 8.54
C SER A 564 -4.63 17.83 9.15
N LEU A 565 -3.49 18.52 9.23
CA LEU A 565 -3.43 19.91 9.67
C LEU A 565 -4.24 20.83 8.73
N CYS A 566 -4.09 20.67 7.41
CA CYS A 566 -4.91 21.40 6.43
C CYS A 566 -6.40 21.15 6.63
N ARG A 567 -6.83 19.88 6.67
CA ARG A 567 -8.25 19.49 6.83
C ARG A 567 -8.87 20.02 8.13
N ILE A 568 -8.12 20.01 9.23
CA ILE A 568 -8.56 20.57 10.51
C ILE A 568 -8.76 22.10 10.40
N GLY A 569 -7.91 22.80 9.67
CA GLY A 569 -8.04 24.22 9.36
C GLY A 569 -9.35 24.58 8.64
N HIS A 570 -9.89 23.66 7.83
CA HIS A 570 -11.20 23.85 7.17
C HIS A 570 -12.41 23.72 8.12
N GLY A 571 -12.20 23.29 9.36
CA GLY A 571 -13.27 23.07 10.32
C GLY A 571 -14.23 21.97 9.88
N ARG A 572 -15.53 22.17 10.11
CA ARG A 572 -16.59 21.19 9.75
C ARG A 572 -17.33 21.53 8.45
N SER A 573 -16.77 22.38 7.62
CA SER A 573 -17.41 22.79 6.37
C SER A 573 -17.55 21.63 5.38
N VAL A 574 -16.58 20.71 5.38
CA VAL A 574 -16.58 19.52 4.50
C VAL A 574 -16.93 18.26 5.31
N PRO A 575 -17.96 17.49 4.91
CA PRO A 575 -18.28 16.24 5.57
C PRO A 575 -17.10 15.23 5.50
N PRO A 576 -16.82 14.49 6.59
CA PRO A 576 -15.69 13.51 6.61
C PRO A 576 -15.75 12.45 5.51
N ALA A 577 -16.95 12.08 5.05
CA ALA A 577 -17.14 11.15 3.94
C ALA A 577 -16.55 11.68 2.62
N ILE A 578 -16.58 12.99 2.39
CA ILE A 578 -16.04 13.63 1.18
C ILE A 578 -14.51 13.55 1.15
N TYR A 579 -13.83 13.76 2.29
CA TYR A 579 -12.38 13.55 2.38
C TYR A 579 -11.97 12.08 2.13
N ARG A 580 -12.86 11.13 2.44
CA ARG A 580 -12.64 9.71 2.15
C ARG A 580 -13.02 9.30 0.73
N SER A 581 -13.61 10.20 -0.04
CA SER A 581 -13.96 9.92 -1.44
C SER A 581 -12.72 9.59 -2.28
N ARG A 582 -12.91 8.77 -3.31
CA ARG A 582 -11.84 8.35 -4.22
C ARG A 582 -11.09 9.55 -4.81
N VAL A 583 -11.82 10.58 -5.25
CA VAL A 583 -11.23 11.74 -5.93
C VAL A 583 -10.31 12.53 -4.99
N VAL A 584 -10.77 12.82 -3.77
CA VAL A 584 -9.96 13.57 -2.79
C VAL A 584 -8.74 12.75 -2.38
N ARG A 585 -8.90 11.45 -2.09
CA ARG A 585 -7.76 10.61 -1.73
C ARG A 585 -6.75 10.44 -2.87
N ALA A 586 -7.20 10.30 -4.10
CA ALA A 586 -6.30 10.24 -5.26
C ALA A 586 -5.54 11.56 -5.45
N MET A 587 -6.19 12.71 -5.21
CA MET A 587 -5.56 14.04 -5.23
C MET A 587 -4.48 14.16 -4.14
N GLU A 588 -4.79 13.75 -2.91
CA GLU A 588 -3.86 13.72 -1.77
C GLU A 588 -2.66 12.81 -2.05
N ASN A 589 -2.92 11.57 -2.51
CA ASN A 589 -1.86 10.61 -2.84
C ASN A 589 -0.94 11.13 -3.96
N SER A 590 -1.51 11.80 -4.97
CA SER A 590 -0.72 12.35 -6.08
C SER A 590 0.23 13.46 -5.60
N ALA A 591 -0.24 14.35 -4.73
CA ALA A 591 0.58 15.40 -4.13
C ALA A 591 1.63 14.81 -3.18
N ALA A 592 1.26 13.83 -2.36
CA ALA A 592 2.16 13.13 -1.46
C ALA A 592 3.29 12.43 -2.22
N ASP A 593 2.97 11.67 -3.27
CA ASP A 593 3.98 10.99 -4.08
C ASP A 593 4.94 11.97 -4.73
N TYR A 594 4.42 13.08 -5.27
CA TYR A 594 5.29 14.11 -5.82
C TYR A 594 6.27 14.64 -4.78
N ALA A 595 5.79 14.98 -3.58
CA ALA A 595 6.62 15.51 -2.50
C ALA A 595 7.64 14.49 -1.98
N CYS A 596 7.23 13.23 -1.79
CA CYS A 596 8.09 12.15 -1.33
C CYS A 596 9.20 11.82 -2.34
N LEU A 597 8.83 11.63 -3.61
CA LEU A 597 9.79 11.31 -4.67
C LEU A 597 10.76 12.48 -4.94
N LEU A 598 10.29 13.72 -4.82
CA LEU A 598 11.14 14.90 -4.87
C LEU A 598 12.20 14.87 -3.77
N ASN A 599 11.79 14.58 -2.53
CA ASN A 599 12.73 14.43 -1.42
C ASN A 599 13.76 13.35 -1.71
N ASP A 600 13.35 12.20 -2.22
CA ASP A 600 14.23 11.07 -2.52
C ASP A 600 15.30 11.42 -3.57
N VAL A 601 14.97 12.27 -4.57
CA VAL A 601 15.95 12.77 -5.54
C VAL A 601 17.00 13.66 -4.87
N PHE A 602 16.58 14.55 -3.96
CA PHE A 602 17.50 15.44 -3.25
C PHE A 602 18.30 14.73 -2.17
N SER A 603 17.70 13.78 -1.46
CA SER A 603 18.31 13.09 -0.32
C SER A 603 19.21 11.91 -0.72
N TYR A 604 19.21 11.49 -2.00
CA TYR A 604 19.87 10.28 -2.46
C TYR A 604 21.35 10.18 -2.00
N GLN A 605 22.14 11.24 -2.19
CA GLN A 605 23.55 11.22 -1.73
C GLN A 605 23.65 11.15 -0.21
N LYS A 606 22.83 11.94 0.51
CA LYS A 606 22.78 11.95 1.98
C LYS A 606 22.52 10.54 2.52
N GLU A 607 21.48 9.90 2.04
CA GLU A 607 21.00 8.60 2.55
C GLU A 607 21.97 7.48 2.15
N ILE A 608 22.30 7.34 0.88
CA ILE A 608 23.10 6.22 0.36
C ILE A 608 24.57 6.29 0.82
N GLN A 609 25.18 7.47 0.73
CA GLN A 609 26.62 7.62 0.95
C GLN A 609 26.97 7.93 2.41
N PHE A 610 26.18 8.79 3.08
CA PHE A 610 26.55 9.32 4.40
C PHE A 610 25.80 8.64 5.55
N GLU A 611 24.57 8.23 5.36
CA GLU A 611 23.76 7.59 6.42
C GLU A 611 23.72 6.07 6.30
N GLY A 612 23.92 5.55 5.09
CA GLY A 612 23.82 4.11 4.83
C GLY A 612 22.37 3.63 4.82
N GLU A 613 21.45 4.52 4.48
CA GLU A 613 20.04 4.22 4.31
C GLU A 613 19.71 3.92 2.85
N PHE A 614 18.72 3.07 2.64
CA PHE A 614 18.34 2.63 1.28
C PHE A 614 16.83 2.78 1.02
N HIS A 615 16.10 3.40 1.95
CA HIS A 615 14.70 3.76 1.75
C HIS A 615 14.61 5.03 0.90
N ASN A 616 14.96 4.88 -0.37
CA ASN A 616 15.03 5.95 -1.35
C ASN A 616 14.55 5.44 -2.70
N ALA A 617 13.61 6.13 -3.36
CA ALA A 617 13.01 5.71 -4.63
C ALA A 617 14.05 5.46 -5.73
N VAL A 618 15.11 6.28 -5.79
CA VAL A 618 16.17 6.10 -6.80
C VAL A 618 16.88 4.76 -6.57
N MET A 619 17.21 4.42 -5.32
CA MET A 619 17.83 3.14 -4.96
C MET A 619 16.88 1.97 -5.24
N VAL A 620 15.60 2.10 -4.86
CA VAL A 620 14.59 1.06 -5.10
C VAL A 620 14.43 0.79 -6.59
N VAL A 621 14.35 1.84 -7.42
CA VAL A 621 14.25 1.71 -8.89
C VAL A 621 15.51 1.12 -9.49
N GLN A 622 16.71 1.56 -9.05
CA GLN A 622 17.98 0.97 -9.50
C GLN A 622 18.02 -0.54 -9.24
N ASN A 623 17.67 -0.93 -8.02
CA ASN A 623 17.64 -2.35 -7.63
C ASN A 623 16.58 -3.12 -8.43
N PHE A 624 15.40 -2.55 -8.59
CA PHE A 624 14.28 -3.20 -9.27
C PHE A 624 14.53 -3.37 -10.78
N LEU A 625 14.95 -2.31 -11.49
CA LEU A 625 15.20 -2.35 -12.92
C LEU A 625 16.61 -2.87 -13.27
N GLY A 626 17.53 -2.95 -12.30
CA GLY A 626 18.93 -3.29 -12.54
C GLY A 626 19.61 -2.26 -13.46
N CYS A 627 19.27 -0.98 -13.32
CA CYS A 627 19.77 0.12 -14.12
C CYS A 627 20.79 0.98 -13.36
N ASP A 628 21.46 1.89 -14.06
CA ASP A 628 22.33 2.87 -13.41
C ASP A 628 21.53 3.99 -12.70
N ARG A 629 22.24 4.81 -11.93
CA ARG A 629 21.65 5.92 -11.18
C ARG A 629 20.90 6.91 -12.07
N ASP A 630 21.48 7.28 -13.21
CA ASP A 630 20.90 8.33 -14.04
C ASP A 630 19.60 7.86 -14.71
N ALA A 631 19.55 6.60 -15.11
CA ALA A 631 18.32 5.97 -15.59
C ALA A 631 17.24 5.87 -14.48
N ALA A 632 17.64 5.54 -13.25
CA ALA A 632 16.73 5.50 -12.11
C ALA A 632 16.19 6.89 -11.76
N LEU A 633 17.05 7.93 -11.76
CA LEU A 633 16.65 9.33 -11.55
C LEU A 633 15.63 9.78 -12.61
N ALA A 634 15.90 9.47 -13.89
CA ALA A 634 14.97 9.78 -14.97
C ALA A 634 13.62 9.08 -14.75
N MET A 635 13.63 7.83 -14.33
CA MET A 635 12.41 7.06 -14.03
C MET A 635 11.61 7.68 -12.87
N VAL A 636 12.27 8.01 -11.76
CA VAL A 636 11.64 8.67 -10.61
C VAL A 636 11.03 10.01 -11.02
N ASN A 637 11.74 10.81 -11.81
CA ASN A 637 11.23 12.09 -12.32
C ASN A 637 10.01 11.91 -13.27
N ASN A 638 10.01 10.86 -14.10
CA ASN A 638 8.85 10.53 -14.93
C ASN A 638 7.64 10.12 -14.09
N LEU A 639 7.84 9.35 -13.01
CA LEU A 639 6.76 9.03 -12.06
C LEU A 639 6.22 10.30 -11.38
N MET A 640 7.10 11.20 -10.95
CA MET A 640 6.69 12.50 -10.39
C MET A 640 5.86 13.31 -11.39
N THR A 641 6.31 13.39 -12.64
CA THR A 641 5.59 14.09 -13.71
C THR A 641 4.21 13.48 -13.93
N ALA A 642 4.11 12.15 -13.99
CA ALA A 642 2.83 11.47 -14.18
C ALA A 642 1.86 11.68 -12.99
N ARG A 643 2.38 11.70 -11.75
CA ARG A 643 1.57 12.02 -10.56
C ARG A 643 1.11 13.49 -10.55
N MET A 644 1.94 14.43 -10.99
CA MET A 644 1.55 15.82 -11.16
C MET A 644 0.43 15.97 -12.19
N GLN A 645 0.55 15.34 -13.36
CA GLN A 645 -0.48 15.35 -14.40
C GLN A 645 -1.79 14.73 -13.90
N GLN A 646 -1.71 13.67 -13.10
CA GLN A 646 -2.88 13.09 -12.46
C GLN A 646 -3.52 14.08 -11.46
N PHE A 647 -2.72 14.77 -10.65
CA PHE A 647 -3.20 15.80 -9.74
C PHE A 647 -3.96 16.90 -10.51
N GLU A 648 -3.38 17.41 -11.60
CA GLU A 648 -4.02 18.43 -12.46
C GLU A 648 -5.36 17.94 -13.01
N GLN A 649 -5.42 16.70 -13.49
CA GLN A 649 -6.65 16.10 -14.01
C GLN A 649 -7.71 15.92 -12.91
N LEU A 650 -7.31 15.51 -11.71
CA LEU A 650 -8.23 15.37 -10.58
C LEU A 650 -8.81 16.71 -10.14
N VAL A 651 -8.00 17.78 -10.15
CA VAL A 651 -8.46 19.14 -9.80
C VAL A 651 -9.37 19.70 -10.89
N THR A 652 -9.05 19.51 -12.16
CA THR A 652 -9.75 20.13 -13.29
C THR A 652 -11.01 19.39 -13.74
N VAL A 653 -11.03 18.07 -13.57
CA VAL A 653 -12.12 17.18 -14.00
C VAL A 653 -12.72 16.41 -12.83
N GLY A 654 -11.91 15.79 -12.02
CA GLY A 654 -12.36 14.90 -10.95
C GLY A 654 -13.17 15.61 -9.88
N LEU A 655 -12.67 16.74 -9.34
CA LEU A 655 -13.38 17.51 -8.31
C LEU A 655 -14.73 18.05 -8.84
N PRO A 656 -14.81 18.74 -9.99
CA PRO A 656 -16.09 19.20 -10.52
C PRO A 656 -17.12 18.06 -10.69
N THR A 657 -16.72 16.93 -11.25
CA THR A 657 -17.60 15.77 -11.39
C THR A 657 -18.09 15.27 -10.02
N MET A 658 -17.18 15.13 -9.06
CA MET A 658 -17.52 14.71 -7.70
C MET A 658 -18.47 15.73 -7.02
N PHE A 659 -18.30 17.03 -7.24
CA PHE A 659 -19.19 18.06 -6.69
C PHE A 659 -20.63 17.87 -7.15
N ASP A 660 -20.81 17.52 -8.40
CA ASP A 660 -22.13 17.30 -8.98
C ASP A 660 -22.71 15.95 -8.52
N ASP A 661 -21.89 14.89 -8.48
CA ASP A 661 -22.30 13.55 -8.02
C ASP A 661 -22.81 13.56 -6.56
N PHE A 662 -22.15 14.32 -5.69
CA PHE A 662 -22.55 14.43 -4.27
C PHE A 662 -23.51 15.61 -4.00
N GLY A 663 -23.87 16.40 -5.01
CA GLY A 663 -24.73 17.57 -4.84
C GLY A 663 -24.18 18.58 -3.83
N LEU A 664 -22.85 18.80 -3.83
CA LEU A 664 -22.19 19.61 -2.81
C LEU A 664 -22.59 21.10 -2.91
N ALA A 665 -22.81 21.72 -1.76
CA ALA A 665 -23.07 23.16 -1.65
C ALA A 665 -21.83 23.98 -2.04
N ASP A 666 -22.03 25.23 -2.46
CA ASP A 666 -20.98 26.09 -3.01
C ASP A 666 -19.84 26.36 -2.02
N ASP A 667 -20.14 26.51 -0.73
CA ASP A 667 -19.14 26.69 0.33
C ASP A 667 -18.22 25.49 0.48
N VAL A 668 -18.77 24.27 0.41
CA VAL A 668 -18.01 23.01 0.42
C VAL A 668 -17.13 22.90 -0.84
N ARG A 669 -17.68 23.25 -2.02
CA ARG A 669 -16.93 23.26 -3.28
C ARG A 669 -15.74 24.22 -3.20
N GLN A 670 -15.96 25.44 -2.67
CA GLN A 670 -14.89 26.44 -2.50
C GLN A 670 -13.82 25.96 -1.50
N THR A 671 -14.22 25.33 -0.40
CA THR A 671 -13.26 24.78 0.56
C THR A 671 -12.38 23.70 -0.09
N LEU A 672 -12.96 22.78 -0.88
CA LEU A 672 -12.20 21.72 -1.56
C LEU A 672 -11.29 22.25 -2.67
N LEU A 673 -11.70 23.31 -3.38
CA LEU A 673 -10.83 24.01 -4.35
C LEU A 673 -9.69 24.74 -3.63
N GLY A 674 -9.97 25.35 -2.47
CA GLY A 674 -8.95 25.93 -1.58
C GLY A 674 -7.95 24.86 -1.13
N TYR A 675 -8.43 23.69 -0.72
CA TYR A 675 -7.60 22.56 -0.32
C TYR A 675 -6.69 22.09 -1.46
N ALA A 676 -7.18 22.00 -2.70
CA ALA A 676 -6.33 21.71 -3.85
C ALA A 676 -5.20 22.76 -4.00
N GLY A 677 -5.50 24.06 -3.74
CA GLY A 677 -4.51 25.13 -3.72
C GLY A 677 -3.46 24.96 -2.60
N GLU A 678 -3.86 24.49 -1.43
CA GLU A 678 -2.92 24.21 -0.32
C GLU A 678 -1.97 23.06 -0.69
N LEU A 679 -2.45 21.99 -1.36
CA LEU A 679 -1.60 20.91 -1.87
C LEU A 679 -0.64 21.41 -2.97
N GLN A 680 -1.06 22.34 -3.83
CA GLN A 680 -0.18 23.01 -4.82
C GLN A 680 0.92 23.81 -4.13
N ASN A 681 0.58 24.56 -3.07
CA ASN A 681 1.56 25.28 -2.26
C ASN A 681 2.54 24.32 -1.58
N TRP A 682 2.05 23.17 -1.09
CA TRP A 682 2.93 22.14 -0.50
C TRP A 682 3.97 21.65 -1.50
N MET A 683 3.54 21.22 -2.70
CA MET A 683 4.45 20.74 -3.73
C MET A 683 5.45 21.79 -4.20
N SER A 684 5.01 23.04 -4.37
CA SER A 684 5.90 24.13 -4.80
C SER A 684 6.81 24.64 -3.69
N GLY A 685 6.30 24.72 -2.47
CA GLY A 685 7.05 25.16 -1.28
C GLY A 685 8.17 24.18 -0.92
N ILE A 686 7.88 22.87 -0.97
CA ILE A 686 8.89 21.86 -0.67
C ILE A 686 10.03 21.86 -1.68
N LEU A 687 9.78 22.14 -2.97
CA LEU A 687 10.85 22.29 -3.97
C LEU A 687 11.75 23.49 -3.67
N VAL A 688 11.15 24.63 -3.29
CA VAL A 688 11.93 25.82 -2.90
C VAL A 688 12.81 25.52 -1.69
N TRP A 689 12.28 24.83 -0.71
CA TRP A 689 13.03 24.42 0.48
C TRP A 689 14.21 23.51 0.13
N HIS A 690 13.99 22.46 -0.65
CA HIS A 690 15.07 21.54 -1.03
C HIS A 690 16.22 22.24 -1.78
N ARG A 691 15.91 23.26 -2.58
CA ARG A 691 16.91 24.06 -3.29
C ARG A 691 17.60 25.09 -2.41
N GLY A 692 17.00 25.48 -1.31
CA GLY A 692 17.46 26.57 -0.46
C GLY A 692 18.14 26.16 0.83
N CYS A 693 18.01 24.90 1.26
CA CYS A 693 18.54 24.41 2.55
C CYS A 693 19.90 23.70 2.39
N ASP A 694 20.64 23.67 3.49
CA ASP A 694 21.95 22.99 3.58
C ASP A 694 21.85 21.49 3.90
N ARG A 695 20.63 20.93 3.98
CA ARG A 695 20.45 19.54 4.41
C ARG A 695 21.01 18.54 3.42
N TYR A 696 21.00 18.87 2.14
CA TYR A 696 21.32 17.97 1.03
C TYR A 696 22.54 18.38 0.22
N ASP A 697 23.14 19.54 0.48
CA ASP A 697 24.30 19.99 -0.26
C ASP A 697 25.59 19.26 0.16
N GLU A 698 26.40 18.82 -0.80
CA GLU A 698 27.59 18.02 -0.54
C GLU A 698 28.61 18.70 0.40
N PRO A 699 28.91 20.02 0.31
CA PRO A 699 29.78 20.67 1.25
C PRO A 699 29.33 20.54 2.71
N SER A 700 28.03 20.65 2.98
CA SER A 700 27.46 20.50 4.31
C SER A 700 27.44 19.05 4.77
N LEU A 701 27.14 18.11 3.88
CA LEU A 701 27.22 16.67 4.18
C LEU A 701 28.65 16.26 4.57
N LEU A 702 29.67 16.71 3.83
CA LEU A 702 31.07 16.45 4.15
C LEU A 702 31.52 17.07 5.48
N ARG A 703 31.07 18.29 5.79
CA ARG A 703 31.36 18.93 7.09
C ARG A 703 30.77 18.14 8.27
N ARG A 704 29.55 17.61 8.12
CA ARG A 704 28.87 16.82 9.16
C ARG A 704 29.51 15.45 9.33
N ALA A 705 29.84 14.75 8.26
CA ALA A 705 30.50 13.45 8.30
C ALA A 705 31.88 13.47 8.97
N GLY A 706 32.57 14.61 8.97
CA GLY A 706 33.86 14.80 9.63
C GLY A 706 33.78 15.11 11.14
N LYS A 707 32.59 15.37 11.72
CA LYS A 707 32.41 15.63 13.15
C LYS A 707 32.35 14.28 13.91
N PRO A 708 33.21 14.05 14.95
CA PRO A 708 33.03 12.87 15.81
C PRO A 708 31.69 12.99 16.51
N LEU A 709 30.92 11.91 16.52
CA LEU A 709 29.69 11.81 17.32
C LEU A 709 30.05 12.04 18.79
N SER A 710 29.40 13.02 19.43
CA SER A 710 29.46 13.18 20.88
C SER A 710 28.94 11.90 21.53
N GLU A 711 29.41 11.59 22.76
CA GLU A 711 29.20 10.35 23.51
C GLU A 711 27.98 9.50 23.17
N PRO A 712 28.08 8.16 23.24
CA PRO A 712 26.96 7.28 22.87
C PRO A 712 25.71 7.70 23.62
N VAL A 713 24.63 7.91 22.89
CA VAL A 713 23.30 8.18 23.44
C VAL A 713 23.06 7.24 24.60
N LYS A 714 22.83 7.75 25.81
CA LYS A 714 22.38 6.93 26.94
C LYS A 714 21.00 6.39 26.56
N THR A 715 20.98 5.26 25.86
CA THR A 715 19.76 4.52 25.67
C THR A 715 19.17 4.21 27.02
N PHE A 716 17.88 4.48 27.20
CA PHE A 716 17.14 4.01 28.35
C PHE A 716 17.22 2.47 28.29
N ARG A 717 18.12 1.89 29.07
CA ARG A 717 18.15 0.44 29.27
C ARG A 717 16.87 0.10 30.02
N ILE A 718 15.93 -0.49 29.33
CA ILE A 718 14.84 -1.20 29.99
C ILE A 718 15.53 -2.17 30.93
N PRO A 719 15.32 -2.10 32.28
CA PRO A 719 15.87 -3.09 33.17
C PRO A 719 15.44 -4.46 32.61
N HIS A 720 16.39 -5.28 32.21
CA HIS A 720 16.09 -6.64 31.80
C HIS A 720 15.34 -7.32 32.94
N GLY A 721 14.01 -7.34 32.83
CA GLY A 721 13.18 -8.21 33.63
C GLY A 721 13.74 -9.62 33.51
N ALA A 722 13.64 -10.39 34.58
CA ALA A 722 14.24 -11.71 34.74
C ALA A 722 14.20 -12.48 33.40
N THR A 723 15.39 -12.72 32.83
CA THR A 723 15.56 -13.56 31.67
C THR A 723 14.95 -14.93 31.97
N GLY A 724 13.98 -15.37 31.18
CA GLY A 724 13.29 -16.64 31.41
C GLY A 724 14.25 -17.85 31.49
N PRO A 725 13.77 -19.01 31.95
CA PRO A 725 14.63 -20.19 32.26
C PRO A 725 15.53 -20.65 31.11
N GLY A 726 15.24 -20.30 29.86
CA GLY A 726 16.00 -20.74 28.68
C GLY A 726 17.40 -20.15 28.55
N THR A 727 17.64 -18.90 29.01
CA THR A 727 18.98 -18.27 28.95
C THR A 727 19.91 -18.72 30.02
N SER A 728 19.39 -19.15 31.19
CA SER A 728 20.18 -19.76 32.25
C SER A 728 20.70 -21.15 31.87
N ALA A 729 19.91 -21.94 31.14
CA ALA A 729 20.31 -23.25 30.68
C ALA A 729 21.45 -23.19 29.62
N ALA A 730 21.42 -22.20 28.71
CA ALA A 730 22.47 -22.00 27.70
C ALA A 730 23.83 -21.61 28.36
N LYS A 731 23.83 -20.80 29.45
CA LYS A 731 25.04 -20.47 30.18
C LYS A 731 25.60 -21.64 30.97
N THR A 732 24.76 -22.53 31.48
CA THR A 732 25.17 -23.74 32.18
C THR A 732 25.82 -24.76 31.24
N TYR A 733 25.35 -24.84 30.00
CA TYR A 733 25.96 -25.71 28.99
C TYR A 733 27.34 -25.23 28.54
N GLN A 734 27.57 -23.93 28.43
CA GLN A 734 28.89 -23.37 28.11
C GLN A 734 29.92 -23.58 29.22
N LEU A 735 29.51 -23.61 30.50
CA LEU A 735 30.38 -23.88 31.63
C LEU A 735 30.69 -25.37 31.80
N ALA A 736 29.82 -26.26 31.36
CA ALA A 736 30.05 -27.72 31.38
C ALA A 736 30.97 -28.21 30.27
N GLY A 737 31.09 -27.46 29.14
CA GLY A 737 31.92 -27.82 28.00
C GLY A 737 33.42 -27.52 28.13
N THR A 738 33.88 -26.85 29.18
CA THR A 738 35.30 -26.42 29.38
C THR A 738 36.08 -27.21 30.40
N ARG A 739 35.56 -28.32 30.97
CA ARG A 739 36.38 -29.30 31.71
C ARG A 739 36.84 -30.39 30.77
N ARG A 740 37.88 -30.14 30.00
CA ARG A 740 38.74 -31.20 29.49
C ARG A 740 39.54 -31.81 30.60
N MET A 741 39.48 -33.12 30.74
CA MET A 741 40.34 -33.89 31.56
C MET A 741 41.79 -33.79 31.07
N ASP A 742 42.64 -33.12 31.85
CA ASP A 742 44.06 -33.43 31.85
C ASP A 742 44.29 -34.44 33.00
N GLY A 743 44.76 -35.59 32.64
CA GLY A 743 45.24 -36.55 33.60
C GLY A 743 45.33 -37.98 33.15
N ALA A 744 46.54 -38.40 32.92
CA ALA A 744 47.14 -39.71 32.96
C ALA A 744 47.58 -40.34 31.64
N ARG A 745 48.90 -40.22 31.43
CA ARG A 745 49.87 -41.03 30.69
C ARG A 745 49.66 -41.23 29.22
#